data_9a740e50bd66c4d72f245d176942e615
#
_entry.id   9a740e50bd66c4d72f245d176942e615
#
_cell.length_a   1.000
_cell.length_b   1.000
_cell.length_c   1.000
_cell.angle_alpha   90.00
_cell.angle_beta   90.00
_cell.angle_gamma   90.00
#
_symmetry.space_group_name_H-M   'P 1'
#
loop_
_entity.id
_entity.type
_entity.pdbx_description
1 polymer ?
#
loop_
_entity_poly.entity_id
_entity_poly.type
_entity_poly.pdbx_seq_one_letter_code
_entity_poly.pdbx_strand_id
1 'polypeptide(L)'
;MKKIFTTLAAVLASVNMFAQGWPANHSGVMLQGFYWDSYFDSKWTNLEAQAPELSQYFNLVWLPQSANCGKDKSMGYDDFYWFTNYNSSFGNEKELRSLIKTFKSNGIGTIADVVINHRKNVSNWVDFPVETYKGITYEMKSTDICANDDGGKTKKWAEENGYKLSSINDTGEDWSGMRDLDHSSQNVQTIVKAYLDMLLNDFGYAGFRYDMVKGYSGKYTGIYNDATKPTYSVGEYWDGNVSVVKNWLNATKVNDKITSAAFDFPIRYVVRDAIKANWSTVKTDGLANDPAYKQYAVTFVENHDTEYRSAGEQQDPIRKDTLAANAYILASCGTPCVFYKHWIDCKQDIKAMINARQLAGITNTSNTTFNAYKGNGYNGIMTVGEKASLIAIVGPNANKFAAPNSYAELLNGYHYRYFMPKKANVAWVDLASGDYEGVMKAKLVAVSNEDNAQLVYTTDGTEPTASSKKAKSGEELEIPFGETTLKVGLLIDGVVSGVLTRTYKIEKPAAFEPYDITVYANADKVGWTSGFNFWAWCDSPNENLTASGKWPGDKVTQSKEIEGKKWFYHTYKIKSKSYMVSFVFSTGTGSPQTVDFANINKDTYLEIQNEKDGAKYKIKDVTADMPSTGISHPIIDNNAQNDPSWYTLSGMKMTKKPSQAGIYIHQGKKQVIR
;
A
#
# COMPACT_ATOMS: atom_id res chain seq x y z
N MET A 1 29.22 -45.36 21.66
CA MET A 1 27.77 -45.56 21.46
C MET A 1 27.26 -44.35 20.75
N LYS A 2 26.87 -44.51 19.49
CA LYS A 2 26.43 -43.45 18.57
C LYS A 2 25.04 -42.98 18.97
N LYS A 3 24.89 -41.68 19.22
CA LYS A 3 23.58 -41.05 19.36
C LYS A 3 23.03 -40.76 17.98
N ILE A 4 21.89 -41.38 17.66
CA ILE A 4 21.13 -41.19 16.45
C ILE A 4 20.29 -39.91 16.64
N PHE A 5 20.57 -38.89 15.87
CA PHE A 5 19.70 -37.74 15.69
C PHE A 5 18.57 -38.12 14.74
N THR A 6 17.35 -38.24 15.26
CA THR A 6 16.18 -38.43 14.43
C THR A 6 15.66 -37.06 14.00
N THR A 7 16.01 -36.67 12.79
CA THR A 7 15.43 -35.50 12.11
C THR A 7 14.04 -35.89 11.63
N LEU A 8 13.00 -35.33 12.24
CA LEU A 8 11.62 -35.48 11.79
C LEU A 8 11.42 -34.61 10.54
N ALA A 9 11.62 -35.20 9.38
CA ALA A 9 11.22 -34.59 8.13
C ALA A 9 9.69 -34.66 8.02
N ALA A 10 9.02 -33.53 8.17
CA ALA A 10 7.61 -33.42 7.84
C ALA A 10 7.48 -33.58 6.32
N VAL A 11 7.05 -34.76 5.89
CA VAL A 11 6.60 -35.00 4.51
C VAL A 11 5.28 -34.25 4.36
N LEU A 12 5.33 -33.08 3.74
CA LEU A 12 4.16 -32.43 3.16
C LEU A 12 3.66 -33.34 2.03
N ALA A 13 2.68 -34.16 2.36
CA ALA A 13 1.86 -34.82 1.35
C ALA A 13 1.15 -33.71 0.56
N SER A 14 1.62 -33.42 -0.63
CA SER A 14 0.91 -32.62 -1.62
C SER A 14 -0.33 -33.41 -2.04
N VAL A 15 -1.43 -33.21 -1.31
CA VAL A 15 -2.74 -33.53 -1.82
C VAL A 15 -2.94 -32.61 -3.01
N ASN A 16 -2.98 -33.14 -4.22
CA ASN A 16 -3.47 -32.44 -5.39
C ASN A 16 -4.95 -32.11 -5.15
N MET A 17 -5.19 -31.04 -4.39
CA MET A 17 -6.51 -30.42 -4.31
C MET A 17 -6.69 -29.69 -5.64
N PHE A 18 -7.59 -30.22 -6.46
CA PHE A 18 -8.11 -29.52 -7.63
C PHE A 18 -8.43 -28.07 -7.22
N ALA A 19 -7.86 -27.12 -7.93
CA ALA A 19 -8.04 -25.71 -7.65
C ALA A 19 -9.53 -25.39 -7.57
N GLN A 20 -9.96 -24.91 -6.39
CA GLN A 20 -11.34 -24.48 -6.13
C GLN A 20 -11.42 -22.95 -6.22
N GLY A 21 -10.63 -22.32 -7.09
CA GLY A 21 -10.60 -20.88 -7.29
C GLY A 21 -10.02 -20.10 -6.13
N TRP A 22 -10.25 -20.52 -4.89
CA TRP A 22 -9.66 -19.96 -3.66
C TRP A 22 -9.68 -21.06 -2.57
N PRO A 23 -8.52 -21.41 -2.01
CA PRO A 23 -8.45 -22.50 -1.03
C PRO A 23 -9.30 -22.22 0.22
N ALA A 24 -10.02 -23.23 0.71
CA ALA A 24 -10.69 -23.18 2.00
C ALA A 24 -9.66 -23.16 3.14
N ASN A 25 -10.05 -22.62 4.29
CA ASN A 25 -9.22 -22.49 5.48
C ASN A 25 -7.91 -21.71 5.23
N HIS A 26 -7.91 -20.82 4.24
CA HIS A 26 -6.79 -19.94 3.98
C HIS A 26 -6.69 -18.90 5.09
N SER A 27 -5.60 -18.93 5.86
CA SER A 27 -5.33 -18.00 6.97
C SER A 27 -4.58 -16.74 6.54
N GLY A 28 -4.14 -16.69 5.29
CA GLY A 28 -3.30 -15.64 4.74
C GLY A 28 -4.01 -14.29 4.59
N VAL A 29 -3.19 -13.26 4.48
CA VAL A 29 -3.60 -11.90 4.11
C VAL A 29 -2.93 -11.55 2.79
N MET A 30 -3.64 -10.92 1.88
CA MET A 30 -3.11 -10.41 0.62
C MET A 30 -2.71 -8.94 0.77
N LEU A 31 -1.63 -8.54 0.11
CA LEU A 31 -1.28 -7.14 -0.12
C LEU A 31 -1.55 -6.79 -1.58
N GLN A 32 -2.30 -5.74 -1.85
CA GLN A 32 -2.22 -5.08 -3.15
C GLN A 32 -0.93 -4.26 -3.16
N GLY A 33 0.11 -4.72 -3.87
CA GLY A 33 1.47 -4.18 -3.83
C GLY A 33 1.66 -2.89 -4.62
N PHE A 34 0.58 -2.15 -4.92
CA PHE A 34 0.62 -0.93 -5.70
C PHE A 34 -0.58 -0.03 -5.42
N TYR A 35 -0.47 1.23 -5.84
CA TYR A 35 -1.53 2.23 -5.92
C TYR A 35 -1.41 2.98 -7.26
N TRP A 36 -2.37 3.83 -7.61
CA TRP A 36 -2.33 4.54 -8.89
C TRP A 36 -1.11 5.46 -8.99
N ASP A 37 -0.38 5.36 -10.09
CA ASP A 37 0.89 6.06 -10.37
C ASP A 37 2.06 5.69 -9.44
N SER A 38 2.01 4.55 -8.74
CA SER A 38 3.06 4.07 -7.84
C SER A 38 4.33 3.56 -8.56
N TYR A 39 4.67 4.13 -9.71
CA TYR A 39 5.78 3.68 -10.57
C TYR A 39 7.14 3.61 -9.86
N PHE A 40 7.35 4.40 -8.83
CA PHE A 40 8.57 4.35 -8.03
C PHE A 40 8.47 3.31 -6.91
N ASP A 41 7.43 3.40 -6.08
CA ASP A 41 7.29 2.57 -4.88
C ASP A 41 7.05 1.10 -5.22
N SER A 42 6.33 0.84 -6.32
CA SER A 42 5.98 -0.51 -6.79
C SER A 42 6.95 -1.04 -7.86
N LYS A 43 8.13 -0.44 -8.02
CA LYS A 43 9.18 -1.07 -8.84
C LYS A 43 9.46 -2.49 -8.37
N TRP A 44 9.68 -3.40 -9.33
CA TRP A 44 9.96 -4.78 -9.02
C TRP A 44 11.09 -4.94 -8.00
N THR A 45 12.16 -4.16 -8.15
CA THR A 45 13.30 -4.16 -7.22
C THR A 45 12.96 -3.64 -5.83
N ASN A 46 12.06 -2.64 -5.73
CA ASN A 46 11.66 -2.07 -4.44
C ASN A 46 10.74 -3.02 -3.68
N LEU A 47 9.82 -3.69 -4.38
CA LEU A 47 8.98 -4.73 -3.78
C LEU A 47 9.80 -5.94 -3.37
N GLU A 48 10.75 -6.38 -4.23
CA GLU A 48 11.63 -7.50 -3.94
C GLU A 48 12.46 -7.28 -2.66
N ALA A 49 12.99 -6.07 -2.47
CA ALA A 49 13.76 -5.71 -1.27
C ALA A 49 12.95 -5.82 0.03
N GLN A 50 11.61 -5.70 -0.05
CA GLN A 50 10.72 -5.81 1.10
C GLN A 50 10.31 -7.25 1.43
N ALA A 51 10.72 -8.26 0.64
CA ALA A 51 10.28 -9.65 0.82
C ALA A 51 10.47 -10.20 2.25
N PRO A 52 11.59 -9.95 2.97
CA PRO A 52 11.77 -10.44 4.34
C PRO A 52 10.76 -9.86 5.34
N GLU A 53 10.38 -8.60 5.17
CA GLU A 53 9.36 -7.96 6.00
C GLU A 53 7.95 -8.43 5.61
N LEU A 54 7.62 -8.38 4.32
CA LEU A 54 6.29 -8.72 3.81
C LEU A 54 5.91 -10.17 4.12
N SER A 55 6.86 -11.11 4.08
CA SER A 55 6.62 -12.53 4.34
C SER A 55 6.16 -12.85 5.76
N GLN A 56 6.40 -11.95 6.73
CA GLN A 56 5.92 -12.11 8.10
C GLN A 56 4.43 -11.83 8.24
N TYR A 57 3.85 -11.09 7.29
CA TYR A 57 2.49 -10.56 7.37
C TYR A 57 1.60 -10.99 6.21
N PHE A 58 2.16 -11.15 5.01
CA PHE A 58 1.40 -11.44 3.79
C PHE A 58 1.81 -12.76 3.18
N ASN A 59 0.82 -13.54 2.77
CA ASN A 59 1.02 -14.79 2.04
C ASN A 59 0.82 -14.60 0.53
N LEU A 60 0.18 -13.51 0.14
CA LEU A 60 -0.09 -13.16 -1.26
C LEU A 60 0.23 -11.69 -1.49
N VAL A 61 0.80 -11.39 -2.66
CA VAL A 61 0.97 -10.01 -3.14
C VAL A 61 0.40 -9.92 -4.56
N TRP A 62 -0.60 -9.06 -4.73
CA TRP A 62 -1.14 -8.71 -6.04
C TRP A 62 -0.26 -7.62 -6.64
N LEU A 63 0.37 -7.94 -7.79
CA LEU A 63 1.23 -7.05 -8.57
C LEU A 63 0.41 -6.34 -9.65
N PRO A 64 0.78 -5.11 -10.05
CA PRO A 64 0.14 -4.46 -11.19
C PRO A 64 0.39 -5.27 -12.48
N GLN A 65 -0.43 -5.03 -13.52
CA GLN A 65 -0.25 -5.63 -14.82
C GLN A 65 1.20 -5.43 -15.29
N SER A 66 1.87 -6.51 -15.66
CA SER A 66 3.33 -6.54 -15.72
C SER A 66 3.90 -6.38 -17.13
N ALA A 67 3.08 -6.50 -18.19
CA ALA A 67 3.54 -6.30 -19.56
C ALA A 67 3.54 -4.82 -19.97
N ASN A 68 4.26 -4.51 -21.03
CA ASN A 68 4.30 -3.15 -21.60
C ASN A 68 3.01 -2.85 -22.38
N CYS A 69 2.47 -1.66 -22.20
CA CYS A 69 1.24 -1.20 -22.86
C CYS A 69 1.50 -0.35 -24.12
N GLY A 70 2.67 -0.47 -24.74
CA GLY A 70 3.03 0.31 -25.92
C GLY A 70 3.30 1.78 -25.64
N LYS A 71 3.65 2.13 -24.38
CA LYS A 71 4.01 3.49 -23.95
C LYS A 71 4.93 3.46 -22.72
N ASP A 72 5.61 4.58 -22.47
CA ASP A 72 6.62 4.68 -21.40
C ASP A 72 6.05 4.59 -20.00
N LYS A 73 4.83 5.10 -19.77
CA LYS A 73 4.15 5.04 -18.47
C LYS A 73 2.72 4.58 -18.63
N SER A 74 2.39 3.49 -17.93
CA SER A 74 1.05 2.93 -17.83
C SER A 74 0.91 2.13 -16.55
N MET A 75 -0.28 2.17 -15.95
CA MET A 75 -0.64 1.27 -14.86
C MET A 75 -0.92 -0.16 -15.35
N GLY A 76 -1.08 -0.35 -16.66
CA GLY A 76 -1.25 -1.67 -17.26
C GLY A 76 -2.62 -1.89 -17.93
N TYR A 77 -3.61 -1.02 -17.68
CA TYR A 77 -5.00 -1.25 -18.10
C TYR A 77 -5.31 -0.89 -19.56
N ASP A 78 -4.41 -0.23 -20.25
CA ASP A 78 -4.41 -0.12 -21.71
C ASP A 78 -3.61 -1.27 -22.35
N ASP A 79 -4.03 -2.48 -22.10
CA ASP A 79 -3.36 -3.74 -22.34
C ASP A 79 -2.97 -3.92 -23.83
N PHE A 80 -1.67 -4.22 -24.09
CA PHE A 80 -1.15 -4.26 -25.44
C PHE A 80 -0.36 -5.54 -25.74
N TYR A 81 0.79 -5.77 -25.05
CA TYR A 81 1.56 -7.00 -25.16
C TYR A 81 1.12 -8.04 -24.12
N TRP A 82 1.03 -9.29 -24.56
CA TRP A 82 0.72 -10.41 -23.67
C TRP A 82 1.89 -11.37 -23.53
N PHE A 83 2.69 -11.57 -24.58
CA PHE A 83 3.70 -12.62 -24.61
C PHE A 83 5.14 -12.10 -24.69
N THR A 84 5.40 -10.95 -25.26
CA THR A 84 6.73 -10.63 -25.78
C THR A 84 7.44 -9.48 -25.08
N ASN A 85 6.75 -8.54 -24.44
CA ASN A 85 7.37 -7.36 -23.88
C ASN A 85 6.93 -7.10 -22.43
N TYR A 86 7.86 -7.36 -21.50
CA TYR A 86 7.69 -7.14 -20.08
C TYR A 86 8.57 -6.01 -19.53
N ASN A 87 9.00 -5.08 -20.39
CA ASN A 87 9.62 -3.83 -19.96
C ASN A 87 8.51 -2.81 -19.69
N SER A 88 7.97 -2.85 -18.49
CA SER A 88 6.84 -2.02 -18.05
C SER A 88 7.31 -0.79 -17.26
N SER A 89 6.35 0.02 -16.80
CA SER A 89 6.60 1.15 -15.91
C SER A 89 7.20 0.77 -14.56
N PHE A 90 7.08 -0.50 -14.16
CA PHE A 90 7.52 -1.03 -12.86
C PHE A 90 8.89 -1.72 -12.92
N GLY A 91 9.42 -1.96 -14.11
CA GLY A 91 10.72 -2.60 -14.32
C GLY A 91 10.74 -3.53 -15.53
N ASN A 92 11.83 -4.23 -15.73
CA ASN A 92 12.01 -5.15 -16.84
C ASN A 92 11.67 -6.61 -16.46
N GLU A 93 11.60 -7.49 -17.45
CA GLU A 93 11.26 -8.91 -17.27
C GLU A 93 12.19 -9.62 -16.28
N LYS A 94 13.49 -9.35 -16.33
CA LYS A 94 14.47 -9.98 -15.43
C LYS A 94 14.20 -9.62 -13.97
N GLU A 95 13.87 -8.36 -13.72
CA GLU A 95 13.53 -7.87 -12.37
C GLU A 95 12.21 -8.47 -11.88
N LEU A 96 11.20 -8.57 -12.76
CA LEU A 96 9.93 -9.23 -12.44
C LEU A 96 10.12 -10.70 -12.07
N ARG A 97 10.88 -11.45 -12.87
CA ARG A 97 11.19 -12.87 -12.58
C ARG A 97 11.97 -13.02 -11.29
N SER A 98 12.89 -12.11 -10.99
CA SER A 98 13.63 -12.08 -9.72
C SER A 98 12.69 -11.88 -8.54
N LEU A 99 11.82 -10.88 -8.60
CA LEU A 99 10.80 -10.59 -7.61
C LEU A 99 9.92 -11.81 -7.33
N ILE A 100 9.32 -12.41 -8.37
CA ILE A 100 8.45 -13.59 -8.23
C ILE A 100 9.18 -14.75 -7.55
N LYS A 101 10.41 -15.01 -7.98
CA LYS A 101 11.26 -16.05 -7.39
C LYS A 101 11.59 -15.77 -5.91
N THR A 102 11.97 -14.53 -5.59
CA THR A 102 12.30 -14.11 -4.22
C THR A 102 11.06 -14.19 -3.32
N PHE A 103 9.91 -13.71 -3.78
CA PHE A 103 8.65 -13.82 -3.04
C PHE A 103 8.30 -15.29 -2.77
N LYS A 104 8.35 -16.14 -3.79
CA LYS A 104 8.08 -17.58 -3.65
C LYS A 104 9.02 -18.24 -2.64
N SER A 105 10.32 -17.91 -2.66
CA SER A 105 11.30 -18.45 -1.69
C SER A 105 11.06 -17.97 -0.25
N ASN A 106 10.35 -16.85 -0.07
CA ASN A 106 9.93 -16.33 1.22
C ASN A 106 8.48 -16.75 1.59
N GLY A 107 7.86 -17.67 0.85
CA GLY A 107 6.50 -18.15 1.14
C GLY A 107 5.38 -17.22 0.70
N ILE A 108 5.68 -16.22 -0.14
CA ILE A 108 4.69 -15.29 -0.72
C ILE A 108 4.31 -15.73 -2.13
N GLY A 109 3.04 -15.98 -2.38
CA GLY A 109 2.50 -16.17 -3.73
C GLY A 109 2.23 -14.83 -4.41
N THR A 110 2.60 -14.70 -5.69
CA THR A 110 2.28 -13.51 -6.48
C THR A 110 1.01 -13.69 -7.28
N ILE A 111 0.16 -12.68 -7.32
CA ILE A 111 -1.08 -12.64 -8.10
C ILE A 111 -0.86 -11.69 -9.27
N ALA A 112 -0.98 -12.20 -10.49
CA ALA A 112 -0.91 -11.39 -11.71
C ALA A 112 -2.20 -10.62 -11.92
N ASP A 113 -2.10 -9.34 -12.27
CA ASP A 113 -3.24 -8.57 -12.79
C ASP A 113 -3.43 -8.93 -14.27
N VAL A 114 -4.60 -9.43 -14.61
CA VAL A 114 -4.92 -10.00 -15.92
C VAL A 114 -6.04 -9.20 -16.56
N VAL A 115 -5.68 -8.43 -17.57
CA VAL A 115 -6.61 -7.59 -18.35
C VAL A 115 -6.95 -8.31 -19.63
N ILE A 116 -8.11 -9.00 -19.66
CA ILE A 116 -8.54 -9.81 -20.83
C ILE A 116 -9.95 -9.45 -21.31
N ASN A 117 -10.63 -8.51 -20.62
CA ASN A 117 -11.91 -8.02 -21.11
C ASN A 117 -11.73 -7.35 -22.48
N HIS A 118 -10.70 -6.55 -22.60
CA HIS A 118 -10.41 -5.72 -23.76
C HIS A 118 -8.93 -5.74 -24.12
N ARG A 119 -8.61 -5.27 -25.31
CA ARG A 119 -7.22 -5.08 -25.76
C ARG A 119 -7.08 -3.84 -26.61
N LYS A 120 -5.93 -3.16 -26.47
CA LYS A 120 -5.60 -1.97 -27.23
C LYS A 120 -5.19 -2.33 -28.65
N ASN A 121 -5.67 -1.55 -29.62
CA ASN A 121 -5.30 -1.62 -31.01
C ASN A 121 -3.91 -1.04 -31.30
N VAL A 122 -3.32 -1.40 -32.43
CA VAL A 122 -1.98 -0.96 -32.88
C VAL A 122 -2.06 0.34 -33.68
N SER A 123 -2.76 0.33 -34.80
CA SER A 123 -2.74 1.43 -35.79
C SER A 123 -4.13 1.83 -36.26
N ASN A 124 -5.09 0.92 -36.22
CA ASN A 124 -6.49 1.17 -36.58
C ASN A 124 -7.43 0.61 -35.51
N TRP A 125 -8.73 0.73 -35.72
CA TRP A 125 -9.71 0.34 -34.69
C TRP A 125 -9.81 -1.16 -34.39
N VAL A 126 -9.27 -2.02 -35.25
CA VAL A 126 -9.55 -3.46 -35.23
C VAL A 126 -8.31 -4.34 -35.38
N ASP A 127 -7.12 -3.77 -35.31
CA ASP A 127 -5.85 -4.49 -35.37
C ASP A 127 -5.25 -4.67 -33.98
N PHE A 128 -4.55 -5.78 -33.79
CA PHE A 128 -3.89 -6.10 -32.51
C PHE A 128 -2.43 -6.46 -32.73
N PRO A 129 -1.56 -6.36 -31.69
CA PRO A 129 -0.21 -6.89 -31.79
C PRO A 129 -0.20 -8.37 -32.16
N VAL A 130 0.65 -8.70 -33.13
CA VAL A 130 0.96 -10.09 -33.48
C VAL A 130 2.19 -10.51 -32.68
N GLU A 131 2.09 -11.54 -31.88
CA GLU A 131 3.14 -11.94 -30.96
C GLU A 131 3.52 -13.43 -31.18
N THR A 132 4.81 -13.74 -31.05
CA THR A 132 5.29 -15.12 -31.13
C THR A 132 5.88 -15.55 -29.79
N TYR A 133 5.36 -16.63 -29.22
CA TYR A 133 5.82 -17.21 -27.98
C TYR A 133 6.03 -18.72 -28.13
N LYS A 134 7.22 -19.21 -27.78
CA LYS A 134 7.63 -20.63 -27.92
C LYS A 134 7.38 -21.19 -29.32
N GLY A 135 7.63 -20.37 -30.36
CA GLY A 135 7.47 -20.76 -31.78
C GLY A 135 6.02 -20.77 -32.30
N ILE A 136 5.05 -20.38 -31.48
CA ILE A 136 3.64 -20.24 -31.87
C ILE A 136 3.32 -18.76 -32.03
N THR A 137 2.73 -18.38 -33.15
CA THR A 137 2.26 -17.03 -33.40
C THR A 137 0.81 -16.88 -32.97
N TYR A 138 0.57 -15.88 -32.13
CA TYR A 138 -0.73 -15.51 -31.60
C TYR A 138 -1.17 -14.18 -32.23
N GLU A 139 -2.30 -14.22 -32.92
CA GLU A 139 -2.88 -13.07 -33.62
C GLU A 139 -4.38 -12.99 -33.31
N MET A 140 -4.81 -11.92 -32.67
CA MET A 140 -6.24 -11.56 -32.59
C MET A 140 -6.63 -10.79 -33.84
N LYS A 141 -7.84 -11.03 -34.32
CA LYS A 141 -8.39 -10.47 -35.55
C LYS A 141 -9.59 -9.58 -35.26
N SER A 142 -9.97 -8.78 -36.23
CA SER A 142 -11.20 -7.98 -36.13
C SER A 142 -12.45 -8.83 -35.78
N THR A 143 -12.48 -10.09 -36.21
CA THR A 143 -13.56 -11.04 -35.90
C THR A 143 -13.54 -11.57 -34.46
N ASP A 144 -12.55 -11.21 -33.66
CA ASP A 144 -12.44 -11.48 -32.23
C ASP A 144 -12.97 -10.35 -31.36
N ILE A 145 -13.47 -9.25 -31.99
CA ILE A 145 -14.05 -8.09 -31.30
C ILE A 145 -15.57 -8.24 -31.25
N CYS A 146 -16.19 -7.92 -30.12
CA CYS A 146 -17.64 -7.98 -29.94
C CYS A 146 -18.41 -7.10 -30.92
N ALA A 147 -19.58 -7.58 -31.37
CA ALA A 147 -20.37 -6.88 -32.36
C ALA A 147 -20.88 -5.50 -31.92
N ASN A 148 -21.07 -5.31 -30.61
CA ASN A 148 -21.56 -4.06 -30.01
C ASN A 148 -20.43 -3.18 -29.43
N ASP A 149 -19.16 -3.54 -29.60
CA ASP A 149 -18.01 -2.81 -29.08
C ASP A 149 -18.13 -1.29 -29.31
N ASP A 150 -17.85 -0.51 -28.25
CA ASP A 150 -17.98 0.96 -28.20
C ASP A 150 -19.39 1.46 -28.64
N GLY A 151 -20.45 0.78 -28.16
CA GLY A 151 -21.83 1.09 -28.51
C GLY A 151 -22.12 0.90 -30.01
N GLY A 152 -21.38 0.01 -30.67
CA GLY A 152 -21.48 -0.28 -32.09
C GLY A 152 -20.70 0.64 -33.01
N LYS A 153 -19.92 1.60 -32.49
CA LYS A 153 -19.08 2.50 -33.31
C LYS A 153 -17.97 1.75 -34.03
N THR A 154 -17.37 0.77 -33.37
CA THR A 154 -16.34 -0.09 -33.97
C THR A 154 -16.90 -0.88 -35.13
N LYS A 155 -18.10 -1.39 -35.04
CA LYS A 155 -18.78 -2.10 -36.15
C LYS A 155 -19.00 -1.20 -37.33
N LYS A 156 -19.51 0.01 -37.11
CA LYS A 156 -19.69 1.01 -38.17
C LYS A 156 -18.39 1.32 -38.88
N TRP A 157 -17.32 1.62 -38.11
CA TRP A 157 -16.00 1.88 -38.67
C TRP A 157 -15.46 0.68 -39.48
N ALA A 158 -15.61 -0.53 -38.95
CA ALA A 158 -15.16 -1.76 -39.58
C ALA A 158 -15.86 -1.98 -40.95
N GLU A 159 -17.17 -1.81 -41.01
CA GLU A 159 -17.95 -1.93 -42.26
C GLU A 159 -17.51 -0.89 -43.31
N GLU A 160 -17.30 0.37 -42.92
CA GLU A 160 -16.81 1.46 -43.77
C GLU A 160 -15.38 1.21 -44.31
N ASN A 161 -14.57 0.43 -43.61
CA ASN A 161 -13.18 0.13 -43.96
C ASN A 161 -12.95 -1.34 -44.44
N GLY A 162 -14.02 -2.09 -44.72
CA GLY A 162 -13.94 -3.43 -45.30
C GLY A 162 -13.56 -4.54 -44.33
N TYR A 163 -13.68 -4.32 -43.01
CA TYR A 163 -13.46 -5.32 -41.98
C TYR A 163 -14.80 -5.93 -41.50
N LYS A 164 -14.70 -7.11 -40.88
CA LYS A 164 -15.83 -7.77 -40.22
C LYS A 164 -15.49 -7.97 -38.75
N LEU A 165 -16.43 -7.67 -37.85
CA LEU A 165 -16.37 -8.03 -36.44
C LEU A 165 -16.99 -9.42 -36.19
N SER A 166 -16.93 -9.90 -34.95
CA SER A 166 -17.78 -10.99 -34.49
C SER A 166 -19.26 -10.67 -34.72
N SER A 167 -20.08 -11.70 -34.87
CA SER A 167 -21.53 -11.53 -34.87
C SER A 167 -22.14 -11.55 -33.46
N ILE A 168 -21.34 -11.78 -32.44
CA ILE A 168 -21.76 -11.95 -31.05
C ILE A 168 -21.52 -10.64 -30.31
N ASN A 169 -22.55 -10.20 -29.58
CA ASN A 169 -22.41 -9.08 -28.67
C ASN A 169 -21.62 -9.48 -27.42
N ASP A 170 -21.12 -8.49 -26.74
CA ASP A 170 -20.53 -8.68 -25.41
C ASP A 170 -21.49 -9.45 -24.50
N THR A 171 -20.92 -10.32 -23.67
CA THR A 171 -21.70 -11.15 -22.73
C THR A 171 -21.81 -10.52 -21.34
N GLY A 172 -21.27 -9.33 -21.20
CA GLY A 172 -21.32 -8.47 -20.02
C GLY A 172 -21.60 -7.01 -20.37
N GLU A 173 -20.93 -6.09 -19.67
CA GLU A 173 -21.05 -4.65 -19.89
C GLU A 173 -20.06 -4.21 -20.98
N ASP A 174 -20.56 -3.54 -22.02
CA ASP A 174 -19.76 -2.91 -23.08
C ASP A 174 -18.89 -1.78 -22.49
N TRP A 175 -17.60 -1.77 -22.83
CA TRP A 175 -16.68 -0.75 -22.39
C TRP A 175 -16.03 -0.01 -23.56
N SER A 176 -16.23 1.29 -23.65
CA SER A 176 -15.85 2.11 -24.79
C SER A 176 -14.37 2.54 -24.84
N GLY A 177 -13.51 2.02 -23.96
CA GLY A 177 -12.11 2.45 -23.85
C GLY A 177 -11.17 1.84 -24.88
N MET A 178 -11.31 0.55 -25.15
CA MET A 178 -10.50 -0.27 -26.08
C MET A 178 -11.42 -1.25 -26.80
N ARG A 179 -10.86 -2.35 -27.34
CA ARG A 179 -11.67 -3.31 -28.11
C ARG A 179 -12.08 -4.46 -27.22
N ASP A 180 -13.37 -4.57 -26.93
CA ASP A 180 -13.93 -5.68 -26.14
C ASP A 180 -13.83 -6.99 -26.89
N LEU A 181 -13.24 -7.99 -26.23
CA LEU A 181 -12.93 -9.28 -26.84
C LEU A 181 -14.14 -10.22 -26.77
N ASP A 182 -14.48 -10.85 -27.90
CA ASP A 182 -15.49 -11.91 -27.92
C ASP A 182 -14.93 -13.20 -27.32
N HIS A 183 -15.17 -13.42 -26.04
CA HIS A 183 -14.75 -14.63 -25.34
C HIS A 183 -15.43 -15.91 -25.84
N SER A 184 -16.45 -15.83 -26.70
CA SER A 184 -17.01 -17.00 -27.39
C SER A 184 -16.14 -17.46 -28.57
N SER A 185 -15.24 -16.58 -29.09
CA SER A 185 -14.27 -16.93 -30.12
C SER A 185 -13.29 -17.98 -29.62
N GLN A 186 -13.15 -19.06 -30.40
CA GLN A 186 -12.16 -20.11 -30.10
C GLN A 186 -10.72 -19.54 -30.18
N ASN A 187 -10.47 -18.55 -31.04
CA ASN A 187 -9.20 -17.88 -31.16
C ASN A 187 -8.87 -17.11 -29.88
N VAL A 188 -9.79 -16.26 -29.38
CA VAL A 188 -9.63 -15.54 -28.11
C VAL A 188 -9.36 -16.51 -26.97
N GLN A 189 -10.17 -17.59 -26.83
CA GLN A 189 -9.99 -18.57 -25.77
C GLN A 189 -8.62 -19.27 -25.85
N THR A 190 -8.14 -19.58 -27.05
CA THR A 190 -6.83 -20.22 -27.25
C THR A 190 -5.71 -19.30 -26.82
N ILE A 191 -5.76 -18.03 -27.22
CA ILE A 191 -4.75 -17.01 -26.91
C ILE A 191 -4.74 -16.72 -25.41
N VAL A 192 -5.92 -16.49 -24.80
CA VAL A 192 -6.04 -16.23 -23.35
C VAL A 192 -5.51 -17.41 -22.53
N LYS A 193 -5.86 -18.65 -22.87
CA LYS A 193 -5.35 -19.84 -22.17
C LYS A 193 -3.82 -19.94 -22.24
N ALA A 194 -3.24 -19.66 -23.41
CA ALA A 194 -1.78 -19.66 -23.58
C ALA A 194 -1.10 -18.55 -22.77
N TYR A 195 -1.69 -17.36 -22.74
CA TYR A 195 -1.22 -16.22 -21.92
C TYR A 195 -1.23 -16.57 -20.42
N LEU A 196 -2.34 -17.07 -19.93
CA LEU A 196 -2.47 -17.47 -18.52
C LEU A 196 -1.54 -18.62 -18.14
N ASP A 197 -1.37 -19.61 -19.03
CA ASP A 197 -0.40 -20.69 -18.83
C ASP A 197 1.03 -20.16 -18.72
N MET A 198 1.41 -19.22 -19.58
CA MET A 198 2.70 -18.55 -19.52
C MET A 198 2.91 -17.84 -18.18
N LEU A 199 1.93 -17.10 -17.68
CA LEU A 199 2.04 -16.40 -16.39
C LEU A 199 2.24 -17.39 -15.23
N LEU A 200 1.51 -18.50 -15.19
CA LEU A 200 1.64 -19.51 -14.14
C LEU A 200 2.92 -20.32 -14.25
N ASN A 201 3.20 -20.89 -15.43
CA ASN A 201 4.18 -21.94 -15.60
C ASN A 201 5.56 -21.41 -16.06
N ASP A 202 5.62 -20.24 -16.72
CA ASP A 202 6.88 -19.66 -17.15
C ASP A 202 7.34 -18.52 -16.22
N PHE A 203 6.47 -17.59 -15.86
CA PHE A 203 6.80 -16.56 -14.87
C PHE A 203 6.76 -17.07 -13.43
N GLY A 204 5.85 -17.98 -13.11
CA GLY A 204 5.73 -18.58 -11.78
C GLY A 204 4.77 -17.88 -10.83
N TYR A 205 3.81 -17.13 -11.36
CA TYR A 205 2.71 -16.58 -10.57
C TYR A 205 1.91 -17.68 -9.88
N ALA A 206 1.32 -17.38 -8.73
CA ALA A 206 0.48 -18.30 -7.97
C ALA A 206 -1.00 -18.26 -8.40
N GLY A 207 -1.39 -17.21 -9.10
CA GLY A 207 -2.77 -17.01 -9.52
C GLY A 207 -3.01 -15.67 -10.17
N PHE A 208 -4.29 -15.33 -10.33
CA PHE A 208 -4.76 -14.20 -11.11
C PHE A 208 -5.72 -13.30 -10.34
N ARG A 209 -5.62 -11.99 -10.58
CA ARG A 209 -6.70 -11.03 -10.45
C ARG A 209 -7.22 -10.71 -11.84
N TYR A 210 -8.43 -11.09 -12.15
CA TYR A 210 -9.09 -10.76 -13.41
C TYR A 210 -9.70 -9.36 -13.31
N ASP A 211 -9.20 -8.47 -14.16
CA ASP A 211 -9.68 -7.11 -14.32
C ASP A 211 -11.08 -7.09 -14.95
N MET A 212 -11.92 -6.14 -14.52
CA MET A 212 -13.19 -5.78 -15.16
C MET A 212 -14.06 -6.99 -15.59
N VAL A 213 -14.26 -7.95 -14.69
CA VAL A 213 -15.03 -9.17 -15.02
C VAL A 213 -16.54 -8.93 -15.19
N LYS A 214 -17.04 -7.70 -15.05
CA LYS A 214 -18.38 -7.33 -15.50
C LYS A 214 -18.51 -7.28 -17.01
N GLY A 215 -17.42 -7.10 -17.74
CA GLY A 215 -17.43 -6.99 -19.18
C GLY A 215 -17.62 -8.29 -19.92
N TYR A 216 -17.53 -9.46 -19.24
CA TYR A 216 -17.79 -10.76 -19.87
C TYR A 216 -18.38 -11.77 -18.88
N SER A 217 -19.07 -12.79 -19.41
CA SER A 217 -19.72 -13.82 -18.59
C SER A 217 -18.72 -14.57 -17.72
N GLY A 218 -19.03 -14.76 -16.44
CA GLY A 218 -18.23 -15.55 -15.49
C GLY A 218 -17.92 -16.98 -15.95
N LYS A 219 -18.70 -17.55 -16.88
CA LYS A 219 -18.42 -18.86 -17.46
C LYS A 219 -17.06 -18.94 -18.16
N TYR A 220 -16.59 -17.81 -18.73
CA TYR A 220 -15.28 -17.76 -19.40
C TYR A 220 -14.15 -17.77 -18.38
N THR A 221 -14.28 -17.05 -17.26
CA THR A 221 -13.35 -17.19 -16.13
C THR A 221 -13.30 -18.65 -15.68
N GLY A 222 -14.44 -19.35 -15.61
CA GLY A 222 -14.51 -20.79 -15.33
C GLY A 222 -13.72 -21.63 -16.32
N ILE A 223 -13.91 -21.39 -17.62
CA ILE A 223 -13.19 -22.09 -18.70
C ILE A 223 -11.67 -21.87 -18.62
N TYR A 224 -11.24 -20.65 -18.34
CA TYR A 224 -9.82 -20.31 -18.22
C TYR A 224 -9.17 -20.91 -16.97
N ASN A 225 -9.85 -20.86 -15.83
CA ASN A 225 -9.38 -21.47 -14.60
C ASN A 225 -9.38 -23.00 -14.68
N ASP A 226 -10.34 -23.59 -15.38
CA ASP A 226 -10.33 -25.05 -15.60
C ASP A 226 -9.16 -25.49 -16.49
N ALA A 227 -8.80 -24.69 -17.48
CA ALA A 227 -7.69 -24.99 -18.38
C ALA A 227 -6.33 -24.83 -17.71
N THR A 228 -6.14 -23.81 -16.86
CA THR A 228 -4.83 -23.41 -16.32
C THR A 228 -4.60 -23.80 -14.87
N LYS A 229 -5.66 -24.09 -14.11
CA LYS A 229 -5.63 -24.56 -12.71
C LYS A 229 -4.82 -23.65 -11.76
N PRO A 230 -5.09 -22.33 -11.71
CA PRO A 230 -4.43 -21.45 -10.76
C PRO A 230 -4.78 -21.84 -9.32
N THR A 231 -3.82 -21.69 -8.38
CA THR A 231 -4.10 -21.89 -6.95
C THR A 231 -5.06 -20.82 -6.44
N TYR A 232 -4.90 -19.57 -6.93
CA TYR A 232 -5.72 -18.44 -6.55
C TYR A 232 -6.28 -17.75 -7.80
N SER A 233 -7.55 -17.40 -7.73
CA SER A 233 -8.25 -16.64 -8.77
C SER A 233 -9.22 -15.70 -8.08
N VAL A 234 -9.15 -14.40 -8.37
CA VAL A 234 -10.09 -13.39 -7.86
C VAL A 234 -10.53 -12.48 -8.99
N GLY A 235 -11.83 -12.25 -9.12
CA GLY A 235 -12.40 -11.36 -10.12
C GLY A 235 -12.78 -10.00 -9.51
N GLU A 236 -12.57 -8.96 -10.29
CA GLU A 236 -13.06 -7.62 -10.00
C GLU A 236 -14.48 -7.46 -10.55
N TYR A 237 -15.47 -7.92 -9.80
CA TYR A 237 -16.86 -7.64 -10.12
C TYR A 237 -17.32 -6.41 -9.33
N TRP A 238 -17.18 -5.23 -9.92
CA TRP A 238 -17.42 -3.96 -9.23
C TRP A 238 -18.93 -3.68 -9.07
N ASP A 239 -19.51 -4.21 -8.02
CA ASP A 239 -20.92 -3.98 -7.69
C ASP A 239 -21.17 -4.01 -6.18
N GLY A 240 -22.02 -3.10 -5.69
CA GLY A 240 -22.43 -3.06 -4.29
C GLY A 240 -23.55 -4.07 -3.95
N ASN A 241 -24.18 -4.68 -4.96
CA ASN A 241 -25.24 -5.65 -4.76
C ASN A 241 -24.65 -7.06 -4.63
N VAL A 242 -24.65 -7.59 -3.42
CA VAL A 242 -24.08 -8.92 -3.11
C VAL A 242 -24.70 -10.04 -3.94
N SER A 243 -26.00 -9.95 -4.31
CA SER A 243 -26.66 -10.98 -5.11
C SER A 243 -26.11 -11.05 -6.53
N VAL A 244 -25.76 -9.91 -7.12
CA VAL A 244 -25.16 -9.85 -8.47
C VAL A 244 -23.75 -10.44 -8.46
N VAL A 245 -22.93 -10.11 -7.45
CA VAL A 245 -21.59 -10.69 -7.28
C VAL A 245 -21.66 -12.21 -7.08
N LYS A 246 -22.62 -12.70 -6.28
CA LYS A 246 -22.88 -14.15 -6.12
C LYS A 246 -23.28 -14.83 -7.43
N ASN A 247 -24.10 -14.16 -8.26
CA ASN A 247 -24.48 -14.69 -9.57
C ASN A 247 -23.24 -14.87 -10.48
N TRP A 248 -22.33 -13.88 -10.48
CA TRP A 248 -21.06 -14.00 -11.21
C TRP A 248 -20.21 -15.17 -10.67
N LEU A 249 -20.04 -15.28 -9.34
CA LEU A 249 -19.33 -16.42 -8.73
C LEU A 249 -19.93 -17.76 -9.16
N ASN A 250 -21.26 -17.88 -9.15
CA ASN A 250 -21.93 -19.10 -9.62
C ASN A 250 -21.72 -19.35 -11.10
N ALA A 251 -21.59 -18.31 -11.93
CA ALA A 251 -21.30 -18.46 -13.36
C ALA A 251 -19.88 -18.99 -13.63
N THR A 252 -18.94 -18.83 -12.68
CA THR A 252 -17.56 -19.39 -12.81
C THR A 252 -17.49 -20.89 -12.53
N LYS A 253 -18.59 -21.54 -12.17
CA LYS A 253 -18.59 -22.95 -11.80
C LYS A 253 -18.17 -23.87 -12.95
N VAL A 254 -17.30 -24.82 -12.62
CA VAL A 254 -16.95 -25.96 -13.41
C VAL A 254 -17.17 -27.20 -12.57
N ASN A 255 -17.91 -28.19 -13.08
CA ASN A 255 -18.31 -29.40 -12.32
C ASN A 255 -18.90 -29.04 -10.93
N ASP A 256 -19.84 -28.10 -10.91
CA ASP A 256 -20.53 -27.58 -9.71
C ASP A 256 -19.64 -26.89 -8.66
N LYS A 257 -18.35 -26.66 -8.94
CA LYS A 257 -17.41 -25.98 -8.05
C LYS A 257 -17.13 -24.56 -8.55
N ILE A 258 -17.26 -23.58 -7.68
CA ILE A 258 -16.82 -22.20 -7.94
C ILE A 258 -15.31 -22.21 -8.17
N THR A 259 -14.85 -21.60 -9.25
CA THR A 259 -13.45 -21.61 -9.67
C THR A 259 -12.75 -20.26 -9.51
N SER A 260 -13.43 -19.25 -8.97
CA SER A 260 -12.85 -17.93 -8.67
C SER A 260 -13.42 -17.38 -7.37
N ALA A 261 -12.64 -16.61 -6.63
CA ALA A 261 -13.12 -15.66 -5.63
C ALA A 261 -13.56 -14.36 -6.30
N ALA A 262 -14.12 -13.44 -5.52
CA ALA A 262 -14.39 -12.07 -5.94
C ALA A 262 -13.95 -11.07 -4.87
N PHE A 263 -13.51 -9.88 -5.29
CA PHE A 263 -13.41 -8.77 -4.37
C PHE A 263 -14.78 -8.43 -3.78
N ASP A 264 -14.85 -8.35 -2.46
CA ASP A 264 -16.08 -8.09 -1.73
C ASP A 264 -16.41 -6.59 -1.73
N PHE A 265 -16.75 -6.05 -2.91
CA PHE A 265 -17.22 -4.67 -3.06
C PHE A 265 -18.44 -4.38 -2.17
N PRO A 266 -19.40 -5.31 -2.00
CA PRO A 266 -20.52 -5.10 -1.10
C PRO A 266 -20.07 -4.74 0.33
N ILE A 267 -19.10 -5.49 0.93
CA ILE A 267 -18.64 -5.18 2.29
C ILE A 267 -17.89 -3.86 2.36
N ARG A 268 -17.14 -3.50 1.32
CA ARG A 268 -16.46 -2.21 1.22
C ARG A 268 -17.48 -1.05 1.29
N TYR A 269 -18.54 -1.14 0.52
CA TYR A 269 -19.61 -0.11 0.53
C TYR A 269 -20.33 -0.06 1.86
N VAL A 270 -20.61 -1.19 2.48
CA VAL A 270 -21.23 -1.27 3.81
C VAL A 270 -20.34 -0.55 4.86
N VAL A 271 -19.04 -0.78 4.84
CA VAL A 271 -18.09 -0.13 5.75
C VAL A 271 -17.97 1.36 5.46
N ARG A 272 -17.84 1.74 4.19
CA ARG A 272 -17.80 3.14 3.76
C ARG A 272 -19.03 3.93 4.21
N ASP A 273 -20.22 3.37 4.03
CA ASP A 273 -21.48 4.03 4.38
C ASP A 273 -21.62 4.17 5.91
N ALA A 274 -21.16 3.16 6.66
CA ALA A 274 -21.12 3.24 8.12
C ALA A 274 -20.14 4.32 8.61
N ILE A 275 -19.00 4.49 7.98
CA ILE A 275 -18.02 5.56 8.28
C ILE A 275 -18.64 6.94 8.01
N LYS A 276 -19.38 7.08 6.90
CA LYS A 276 -20.05 8.34 6.53
C LYS A 276 -21.22 8.69 7.48
N ALA A 277 -21.92 7.69 7.99
CA ALA A 277 -23.09 7.85 8.83
C ALA A 277 -22.78 7.59 10.32
N ASN A 278 -22.75 6.32 10.72
CA ASN A 278 -22.45 5.86 12.08
C ASN A 278 -22.09 4.37 12.04
N TRP A 279 -21.02 3.97 12.69
CA TRP A 279 -20.58 2.57 12.76
C TRP A 279 -21.65 1.60 13.32
N SER A 280 -22.56 2.09 14.16
CA SER A 280 -23.69 1.26 14.64
C SER A 280 -24.66 0.81 13.53
N THR A 281 -24.57 1.42 12.34
CA THR A 281 -25.45 1.14 11.18
C THR A 281 -24.86 0.15 10.19
N VAL A 282 -23.69 -0.44 10.48
CA VAL A 282 -23.08 -1.46 9.60
C VAL A 282 -24.07 -2.56 9.26
N LYS A 283 -24.29 -2.78 7.97
CA LYS A 283 -25.11 -3.86 7.45
C LYS A 283 -24.30 -5.15 7.29
N THR A 284 -25.00 -6.25 6.99
CA THR A 284 -24.40 -7.58 6.79
C THR A 284 -24.65 -8.06 5.35
N ASP A 285 -24.33 -7.21 4.38
CA ASP A 285 -24.64 -7.41 2.97
C ASP A 285 -23.39 -7.75 2.11
N GLY A 286 -22.31 -8.25 2.71
CA GLY A 286 -21.09 -8.68 2.01
C GLY A 286 -21.08 -10.17 1.68
N LEU A 287 -20.15 -10.58 0.81
CA LEU A 287 -19.85 -12.00 0.56
C LEU A 287 -19.36 -12.70 1.83
N ALA A 288 -18.50 -12.02 2.61
CA ALA A 288 -17.98 -12.52 3.88
C ALA A 288 -19.09 -12.76 4.92
N ASN A 289 -20.25 -12.11 4.78
CA ASN A 289 -21.39 -12.30 5.68
C ASN A 289 -22.18 -13.58 5.39
N ASP A 290 -21.99 -14.20 4.21
CA ASP A 290 -22.71 -15.40 3.79
C ASP A 290 -21.87 -16.67 3.98
N PRO A 291 -22.33 -17.62 4.82
CA PRO A 291 -21.59 -18.87 5.06
C PRO A 291 -21.23 -19.67 3.80
N ALA A 292 -22.02 -19.57 2.73
CA ALA A 292 -21.80 -20.27 1.48
C ALA A 292 -20.75 -19.57 0.59
N TYR A 293 -20.48 -18.28 0.80
CA TYR A 293 -19.61 -17.49 -0.07
C TYR A 293 -18.40 -16.89 0.66
N LYS A 294 -18.34 -16.92 2.00
CA LYS A 294 -17.21 -16.32 2.77
C LYS A 294 -15.83 -16.87 2.36
N GLN A 295 -15.74 -18.12 1.92
CA GLN A 295 -14.52 -18.72 1.39
C GLN A 295 -13.98 -17.93 0.20
N TYR A 296 -14.86 -17.43 -0.65
CA TYR A 296 -14.56 -16.74 -1.90
C TYR A 296 -14.59 -15.20 -1.76
N ALA A 297 -14.71 -14.70 -0.55
CA ALA A 297 -14.70 -13.27 -0.27
C ALA A 297 -13.26 -12.76 -0.11
N VAL A 298 -12.77 -11.95 -1.04
CA VAL A 298 -11.55 -11.17 -0.85
C VAL A 298 -11.96 -9.78 -0.37
N THR A 299 -11.89 -9.58 0.96
CA THR A 299 -12.34 -8.33 1.60
C THR A 299 -11.27 -7.25 1.48
N PHE A 300 -11.67 -6.00 1.28
CA PHE A 300 -10.74 -4.88 1.16
C PHE A 300 -11.39 -3.56 1.63
N VAL A 301 -10.57 -2.59 1.95
CA VAL A 301 -11.01 -1.24 2.35
C VAL A 301 -10.90 -0.27 1.18
N GLU A 302 -9.76 -0.26 0.53
CA GLU A 302 -9.41 0.62 -0.57
C GLU A 302 -8.62 -0.15 -1.62
N ASN A 303 -8.65 0.33 -2.87
CA ASN A 303 -7.80 -0.10 -3.96
C ASN A 303 -7.35 1.11 -4.81
N HIS A 304 -6.60 0.86 -5.86
CA HIS A 304 -6.06 1.87 -6.77
C HIS A 304 -7.13 2.64 -7.58
N ASP A 305 -8.39 2.13 -7.65
CA ASP A 305 -9.51 2.78 -8.34
C ASP A 305 -10.47 3.49 -7.41
N THR A 306 -10.40 3.22 -6.10
CA THR A 306 -11.27 3.87 -5.11
C THR A 306 -10.55 4.90 -4.27
N GLU A 307 -9.22 5.00 -4.40
CA GLU A 307 -8.36 5.84 -3.58
C GLU A 307 -8.51 7.35 -3.82
N TYR A 308 -8.04 8.11 -2.86
CA TYR A 308 -7.81 9.53 -3.04
C TYR A 308 -6.49 9.77 -3.79
N ARG A 309 -6.55 10.37 -4.97
CA ARG A 309 -5.38 10.74 -5.78
C ARG A 309 -5.03 12.21 -5.63
N SER A 310 -6.02 13.10 -5.76
CA SER A 310 -5.87 14.54 -5.56
C SER A 310 -7.22 15.20 -5.25
N ALA A 311 -7.22 16.51 -4.94
CA ALA A 311 -8.46 17.25 -4.70
C ALA A 311 -9.40 17.28 -5.93
N GLY A 312 -8.82 17.25 -7.14
CA GLY A 312 -9.56 17.19 -8.41
C GLY A 312 -9.88 15.78 -8.89
N GLU A 313 -9.31 14.75 -8.27
CA GLU A 313 -9.43 13.36 -8.69
C GLU A 313 -9.70 12.46 -7.48
N GLN A 314 -10.93 12.51 -7.00
CA GLN A 314 -11.42 11.67 -5.91
C GLN A 314 -12.35 10.62 -6.48
N GLN A 315 -12.00 9.35 -6.34
CA GLN A 315 -12.82 8.26 -6.85
C GLN A 315 -13.98 7.95 -5.87
N ASP A 316 -13.71 7.30 -4.77
CA ASP A 316 -14.67 7.09 -3.67
C ASP A 316 -13.90 6.72 -2.39
N PRO A 317 -12.94 7.55 -1.95
CA PRO A 317 -11.97 7.17 -0.95
C PRO A 317 -12.55 7.09 0.47
N ILE A 318 -12.03 6.15 1.24
CA ILE A 318 -12.24 6.06 2.69
C ILE A 318 -11.08 6.81 3.37
N ARG A 319 -11.29 8.08 3.71
CA ARG A 319 -10.27 8.94 4.33
C ARG A 319 -10.41 9.08 5.85
N LYS A 320 -11.58 8.75 6.39
CA LYS A 320 -11.83 8.69 7.83
C LYS A 320 -11.86 7.23 8.27
N ASP A 321 -11.43 6.99 9.48
CA ASP A 321 -11.52 5.66 10.11
C ASP A 321 -10.85 4.53 9.30
N THR A 322 -9.82 4.88 8.50
CA THR A 322 -9.07 3.92 7.68
C THR A 322 -8.52 2.76 8.51
N LEU A 323 -7.98 3.05 9.72
CA LEU A 323 -7.52 2.02 10.66
C LEU A 323 -8.66 1.16 11.17
N ALA A 324 -9.79 1.77 11.55
CA ALA A 324 -10.97 1.03 12.01
C ALA A 324 -11.54 0.12 10.90
N ALA A 325 -11.54 0.58 9.65
CA ALA A 325 -11.96 -0.22 8.51
C ALA A 325 -11.03 -1.43 8.27
N ASN A 326 -9.71 -1.22 8.31
CA ASN A 326 -8.73 -2.32 8.23
C ASN A 326 -8.88 -3.28 9.42
N ALA A 327 -9.08 -2.77 10.64
CA ALA A 327 -9.34 -3.59 11.82
C ALA A 327 -10.59 -4.46 11.65
N TYR A 328 -11.65 -3.93 11.04
CA TYR A 328 -12.87 -4.69 10.78
C TYR A 328 -12.63 -5.88 9.85
N ILE A 329 -11.99 -5.66 8.69
CA ILE A 329 -11.74 -6.76 7.73
C ILE A 329 -10.67 -7.74 8.21
N LEU A 330 -9.62 -7.26 8.88
CA LEU A 330 -8.53 -8.12 9.39
C LEU A 330 -8.98 -9.02 10.54
N ALA A 331 -10.02 -8.64 11.29
CA ALA A 331 -10.58 -9.47 12.33
C ALA A 331 -11.75 -10.37 11.87
N SER A 332 -12.24 -10.25 10.63
CA SER A 332 -13.34 -11.05 10.09
C SER A 332 -12.86 -12.27 9.29
N CYS A 333 -13.80 -13.16 8.93
CA CYS A 333 -13.59 -14.20 7.92
C CYS A 333 -13.41 -13.57 6.52
N GLY A 334 -13.23 -14.39 5.49
CA GLY A 334 -12.76 -13.97 4.19
C GLY A 334 -11.24 -13.79 4.16
N THR A 335 -10.69 -13.52 2.98
CA THR A 335 -9.27 -13.21 2.82
C THR A 335 -9.10 -11.69 2.74
N PRO A 336 -8.52 -11.04 3.76
CA PRO A 336 -8.29 -9.60 3.69
C PRO A 336 -7.24 -9.24 2.65
N CYS A 337 -7.50 -8.19 1.86
CA CYS A 337 -6.54 -7.54 0.98
C CYS A 337 -6.24 -6.14 1.52
N VAL A 338 -5.01 -5.92 1.93
CA VAL A 338 -4.53 -4.63 2.43
C VAL A 338 -4.05 -3.79 1.25
N PHE A 339 -4.45 -2.54 1.20
CA PHE A 339 -4.02 -1.60 0.17
C PHE A 339 -2.63 -1.03 0.49
N TYR A 340 -1.76 -0.87 -0.52
CA TYR A 340 -0.35 -0.51 -0.31
C TYR A 340 -0.16 0.84 0.39
N LYS A 341 -0.96 1.86 0.09
CA LYS A 341 -0.90 3.14 0.83
C LYS A 341 -1.23 2.94 2.31
N HIS A 342 -2.24 2.12 2.64
CA HIS A 342 -2.56 1.82 4.04
C HIS A 342 -1.42 1.09 4.73
N TRP A 343 -0.76 0.15 4.03
CA TRP A 343 0.44 -0.51 4.54
C TRP A 343 1.56 0.47 4.82
N ILE A 344 1.84 1.41 3.91
CA ILE A 344 2.89 2.42 4.08
C ILE A 344 2.56 3.36 5.24
N ASP A 345 1.34 3.92 5.25
CA ASP A 345 0.95 4.99 6.17
C ASP A 345 0.65 4.48 7.59
N CYS A 346 0.15 3.25 7.71
CA CYS A 346 -0.35 2.68 8.96
C CYS A 346 0.35 1.35 9.30
N LYS A 347 1.60 1.19 8.89
CA LYS A 347 2.33 -0.08 8.90
C LYS A 347 2.27 -0.79 10.25
N GLN A 348 2.49 -0.08 11.35
CA GLN A 348 2.60 -0.68 12.68
C GLN A 348 1.25 -1.23 13.18
N ASP A 349 0.19 -0.45 13.01
CA ASP A 349 -1.16 -0.88 13.38
C ASP A 349 -1.59 -2.10 12.54
N ILE A 350 -1.36 -2.08 11.23
CA ILE A 350 -1.71 -3.18 10.33
C ILE A 350 -0.93 -4.45 10.69
N LYS A 351 0.38 -4.34 10.97
CA LYS A 351 1.19 -5.46 11.46
C LYS A 351 0.60 -6.07 12.74
N ALA A 352 0.27 -5.23 13.73
CA ALA A 352 -0.29 -5.66 14.98
C ALA A 352 -1.66 -6.34 14.79
N MET A 353 -2.53 -5.81 13.93
CA MET A 353 -3.82 -6.42 13.59
C MET A 353 -3.63 -7.80 12.92
N ILE A 354 -2.69 -7.92 11.96
CA ILE A 354 -2.37 -9.20 11.30
C ILE A 354 -1.82 -10.21 12.32
N ASN A 355 -0.94 -9.79 13.21
CA ASN A 355 -0.43 -10.64 14.29
C ASN A 355 -1.56 -11.15 15.20
N ALA A 356 -2.53 -10.32 15.54
CA ALA A 356 -3.68 -10.73 16.35
C ALA A 356 -4.57 -11.74 15.61
N ARG A 357 -4.78 -11.53 14.28
CA ARG A 357 -5.45 -12.50 13.40
C ARG A 357 -4.74 -13.85 13.37
N GLN A 358 -3.41 -13.85 13.23
CA GLN A 358 -2.57 -15.06 13.22
C GLN A 358 -2.60 -15.78 14.58
N LEU A 359 -2.55 -15.00 15.69
CA LEU A 359 -2.64 -15.54 17.03
C LEU A 359 -3.98 -16.23 17.28
N ALA A 360 -5.08 -15.65 16.79
CA ALA A 360 -6.40 -16.23 16.89
C ALA A 360 -6.60 -17.42 15.94
N GLY A 361 -5.79 -17.56 14.89
CA GLY A 361 -5.94 -18.58 13.84
C GLY A 361 -7.17 -18.35 12.99
N ILE A 362 -7.44 -17.10 12.58
CA ILE A 362 -8.58 -16.77 11.73
C ILE A 362 -8.27 -17.15 10.29
N THR A 363 -9.19 -17.84 9.64
CA THR A 363 -9.15 -18.23 8.22
C THR A 363 -10.28 -17.57 7.44
N ASN A 364 -10.27 -17.72 6.12
CA ASN A 364 -11.36 -17.24 5.26
C ASN A 364 -12.70 -17.94 5.52
N THR A 365 -12.69 -19.13 6.12
CA THR A 365 -13.89 -19.90 6.46
C THR A 365 -14.28 -19.84 7.95
N SER A 366 -13.55 -19.07 8.75
CA SER A 366 -13.86 -18.85 10.18
C SER A 366 -15.28 -18.35 10.38
N ASN A 367 -15.87 -18.62 11.54
CA ASN A 367 -17.20 -18.14 11.88
C ASN A 367 -17.11 -16.74 12.51
N THR A 368 -17.58 -15.75 11.78
CA THR A 368 -17.70 -14.37 12.27
C THR A 368 -19.15 -14.05 12.61
N THR A 369 -19.40 -13.64 13.85
CA THR A 369 -20.66 -12.99 14.24
C THR A 369 -20.51 -11.50 13.98
N PHE A 370 -21.07 -11.04 12.87
CA PHE A 370 -21.13 -9.63 12.54
C PHE A 370 -22.15 -8.92 13.42
N ASN A 371 -21.90 -7.65 13.71
CA ASN A 371 -22.76 -6.86 14.60
C ASN A 371 -22.96 -7.51 16.00
N ALA A 372 -21.99 -8.28 16.48
CA ALA A 372 -22.05 -8.94 17.79
C ALA A 372 -22.20 -7.92 18.93
N TYR A 373 -21.62 -6.74 18.75
CA TYR A 373 -21.66 -5.65 19.73
C TYR A 373 -22.00 -4.34 19.01
N LYS A 374 -22.99 -3.62 19.51
CA LYS A 374 -23.40 -2.32 18.93
C LYS A 374 -23.55 -1.27 20.02
N GLY A 375 -23.09 -0.06 19.71
CA GLY A 375 -23.30 1.13 20.52
C GLY A 375 -23.23 2.39 19.67
N ASN A 376 -23.64 3.50 20.22
CA ASN A 376 -23.57 4.75 19.51
C ASN A 376 -22.11 5.08 19.14
N GLY A 377 -21.83 5.12 17.84
CA GLY A 377 -20.49 5.42 17.29
C GLY A 377 -19.51 4.26 17.31
N TYR A 378 -19.95 3.02 17.56
CA TYR A 378 -19.13 1.83 17.39
C TYR A 378 -19.92 0.60 16.92
N ASN A 379 -19.22 -0.32 16.29
CA ASN A 379 -19.69 -1.66 15.95
C ASN A 379 -18.65 -2.70 16.38
N GLY A 380 -19.08 -3.90 16.66
CA GLY A 380 -18.20 -4.99 17.05
C GLY A 380 -18.54 -6.30 16.37
N ILE A 381 -17.49 -7.02 16.00
CA ILE A 381 -17.55 -8.38 15.47
C ILE A 381 -16.84 -9.34 16.40
N MET A 382 -17.26 -10.60 16.39
CA MET A 382 -16.56 -11.69 17.08
C MET A 382 -16.31 -12.82 16.08
N THR A 383 -15.04 -13.14 15.89
CA THR A 383 -14.62 -14.24 15.00
C THR A 383 -14.03 -15.37 15.79
N VAL A 384 -14.51 -16.58 15.53
CA VAL A 384 -13.98 -17.82 16.13
C VAL A 384 -12.89 -18.34 15.20
N GLY A 385 -11.64 -18.14 15.60
CA GLY A 385 -10.48 -18.76 14.92
C GLY A 385 -10.19 -20.16 15.42
N GLU A 386 -9.25 -20.84 14.79
CA GLU A 386 -8.85 -22.21 15.15
C GLU A 386 -8.20 -22.31 16.53
N LYS A 387 -7.54 -21.22 16.98
CA LYS A 387 -6.81 -21.19 18.25
C LYS A 387 -7.57 -20.45 19.34
N ALA A 388 -8.18 -19.32 18.99
CA ALA A 388 -8.95 -18.49 19.93
C ALA A 388 -9.98 -17.63 19.19
N SER A 389 -10.97 -17.11 19.91
CA SER A 389 -11.86 -16.07 19.40
C SER A 389 -11.18 -14.71 19.46
N LEU A 390 -11.53 -13.82 18.52
CA LEU A 390 -11.11 -12.43 18.50
C LEU A 390 -12.34 -11.53 18.43
N ILE A 391 -12.42 -10.55 19.33
CA ILE A 391 -13.39 -9.46 19.26
C ILE A 391 -12.69 -8.24 18.68
N ALA A 392 -13.27 -7.62 17.68
CA ALA A 392 -12.87 -6.32 17.17
C ALA A 392 -14.00 -5.33 17.37
N ILE A 393 -13.70 -4.20 18.00
CA ILE A 393 -14.59 -3.06 18.17
C ILE A 393 -14.03 -1.92 17.37
N VAL A 394 -14.85 -1.34 16.49
CA VAL A 394 -14.45 -0.30 15.53
C VAL A 394 -15.38 0.90 15.57
N GLY A 395 -14.82 2.07 15.34
CA GLY A 395 -15.54 3.34 15.29
C GLY A 395 -15.08 4.35 16.34
N PRO A 396 -15.51 5.63 16.24
CA PRO A 396 -15.02 6.72 17.09
C PRO A 396 -15.24 6.51 18.60
N ASN A 397 -16.24 5.73 18.96
CA ASN A 397 -16.56 5.41 20.34
C ASN A 397 -16.13 3.98 20.74
N ALA A 398 -15.19 3.35 20.06
CA ALA A 398 -14.67 2.03 20.41
C ALA A 398 -14.16 1.97 21.87
N ASN A 399 -13.63 3.07 22.40
CA ASN A 399 -13.19 3.22 23.77
C ASN A 399 -14.32 3.13 24.83
N LYS A 400 -15.58 3.31 24.42
CA LYS A 400 -16.75 3.18 25.32
C LYS A 400 -17.23 1.74 25.47
N PHE A 401 -16.69 0.81 24.68
CA PHE A 401 -17.04 -0.60 24.83
C PHE A 401 -16.42 -1.18 26.10
N ALA A 402 -17.28 -1.74 26.96
CA ALA A 402 -16.85 -2.49 28.12
C ALA A 402 -16.73 -3.97 27.74
N ALA A 403 -15.50 -4.46 27.61
CA ALA A 403 -15.26 -5.86 27.31
C ALA A 403 -15.69 -6.74 28.48
N PRO A 404 -16.19 -7.98 28.26
CA PRO A 404 -16.43 -8.94 29.30
C PRO A 404 -15.14 -9.22 30.09
N ASN A 405 -15.25 -9.41 31.42
CA ASN A 405 -14.10 -9.67 32.30
C ASN A 405 -13.26 -10.89 31.88
N SER A 406 -13.86 -11.83 31.16
CA SER A 406 -13.20 -13.03 30.61
C SER A 406 -12.32 -12.75 29.39
N TYR A 407 -12.21 -11.46 28.90
CA TYR A 407 -11.38 -11.06 27.79
C TYR A 407 -10.27 -10.11 28.22
N ALA A 408 -9.13 -10.21 27.58
CA ALA A 408 -8.01 -9.28 27.70
C ALA A 408 -7.91 -8.42 26.45
N GLU A 409 -7.59 -7.13 26.62
CA GLU A 409 -7.32 -6.22 25.51
C GLU A 409 -5.94 -6.50 24.93
N LEU A 410 -5.87 -6.75 23.61
CA LEU A 410 -4.64 -6.94 22.85
C LEU A 410 -4.14 -5.63 22.23
N LEU A 411 -5.05 -4.90 21.59
CA LEU A 411 -4.76 -3.69 20.82
C LEU A 411 -5.76 -2.58 21.16
N ASN A 412 -5.25 -1.35 21.19
CA ASN A 412 -6.04 -0.14 21.37
C ASN A 412 -5.44 0.97 20.51
N GLY A 413 -5.98 1.14 19.31
CA GLY A 413 -5.54 2.13 18.35
C GLY A 413 -6.60 3.16 18.02
N TYR A 414 -6.35 4.00 17.03
CA TYR A 414 -7.27 5.05 16.61
C TYR A 414 -8.56 4.45 16.06
N HIS A 415 -9.65 4.60 16.82
CA HIS A 415 -11.00 4.13 16.52
C HIS A 415 -11.14 2.61 16.38
N TYR A 416 -10.21 1.81 16.97
CA TYR A 416 -10.36 0.36 17.04
C TYR A 416 -9.77 -0.23 18.31
N ARG A 417 -10.31 -1.39 18.74
CA ARG A 417 -9.77 -2.20 19.85
C ARG A 417 -9.97 -3.68 19.57
N TYR A 418 -8.99 -4.50 19.96
CA TYR A 418 -9.06 -5.95 19.85
C TYR A 418 -9.00 -6.60 21.22
N PHE A 419 -9.79 -7.68 21.39
CA PHE A 419 -9.85 -8.44 22.64
C PHE A 419 -9.81 -9.94 22.35
N MET A 420 -9.14 -10.69 23.24
CA MET A 420 -9.04 -12.14 23.17
C MET A 420 -9.49 -12.76 24.49
N PRO A 421 -10.18 -13.93 24.49
CA PRO A 421 -10.59 -14.59 25.71
C PRO A 421 -9.38 -15.02 26.53
N LYS A 422 -9.38 -14.73 27.83
CA LYS A 422 -8.30 -15.07 28.78
C LYS A 422 -8.00 -16.57 28.84
N LYS A 423 -9.01 -17.42 28.59
CA LYS A 423 -8.83 -18.88 28.48
C LYS A 423 -7.85 -19.32 27.37
N ALA A 424 -7.43 -18.43 26.50
CA ALA A 424 -6.45 -18.73 25.45
C ALA A 424 -5.06 -19.04 26.03
N ASN A 425 -4.75 -18.57 27.25
CA ASN A 425 -3.50 -18.78 27.96
C ASN A 425 -2.26 -18.50 27.06
N VAL A 426 -2.14 -17.26 26.58
CA VAL A 426 -1.05 -16.82 25.70
C VAL A 426 -0.40 -15.53 26.21
N ALA A 427 0.88 -15.35 25.88
CA ALA A 427 1.54 -14.06 26.00
C ALA A 427 1.25 -13.21 24.75
N TRP A 428 1.15 -11.90 24.93
CA TRP A 428 1.00 -10.94 23.84
C TRP A 428 1.95 -9.76 23.98
N VAL A 429 2.42 -9.24 22.84
CA VAL A 429 3.23 -8.02 22.71
C VAL A 429 2.59 -7.16 21.61
N ASP A 430 2.18 -5.96 21.95
CA ASP A 430 1.46 -5.05 21.05
C ASP A 430 2.35 -4.46 19.94
N LEU A 431 3.63 -4.16 20.26
CA LEU A 431 4.59 -3.67 19.28
C LEU A 431 4.98 -4.82 18.33
N ALA A 432 4.66 -4.66 17.05
CA ALA A 432 5.01 -5.63 16.02
C ALA A 432 6.52 -5.63 15.71
N SER A 433 7.03 -6.73 15.14
CA SER A 433 8.42 -6.79 14.66
C SER A 433 8.67 -5.75 13.57
N GLY A 434 9.88 -5.20 13.52
CA GLY A 434 10.29 -4.28 12.45
C GLY A 434 11.38 -3.31 12.83
N ASP A 435 11.66 -2.42 11.88
CA ASP A 435 12.63 -1.33 12.02
C ASP A 435 11.89 -0.08 12.50
N TYR A 436 12.50 0.61 13.47
CA TYR A 436 11.94 1.79 14.12
C TYR A 436 13.02 2.84 14.33
N GLU A 437 12.62 4.10 14.49
CA GLU A 437 13.50 5.20 14.88
C GLU A 437 13.01 5.80 16.20
N GLY A 438 13.91 6.06 17.12
CA GLY A 438 13.59 6.68 18.41
C GLY A 438 13.28 5.68 19.52
N VAL A 439 12.83 6.19 20.66
CA VAL A 439 12.50 5.36 21.83
C VAL A 439 11.19 4.62 21.58
N MET A 440 11.24 3.30 21.58
CA MET A 440 10.09 2.43 21.41
C MET A 440 9.80 1.64 22.68
N LYS A 441 8.51 1.47 22.97
CA LYS A 441 8.02 0.68 24.09
C LYS A 441 7.08 -0.40 23.61
N ALA A 442 7.23 -1.59 24.14
CA ALA A 442 6.36 -2.73 23.90
C ALA A 442 5.56 -3.04 25.14
N LYS A 443 4.24 -3.07 25.04
CA LYS A 443 3.35 -3.47 26.14
C LYS A 443 3.18 -4.98 26.13
N LEU A 444 3.49 -5.59 27.27
CA LEU A 444 3.40 -7.03 27.47
C LEU A 444 2.05 -7.36 28.13
N VAL A 445 1.30 -8.32 27.59
CA VAL A 445 -0.03 -8.69 28.12
C VAL A 445 -0.10 -10.20 28.36
N ALA A 446 -0.49 -10.58 29.59
CA ALA A 446 -0.87 -11.95 29.91
C ALA A 446 -2.36 -12.13 29.58
N VAL A 447 -2.67 -12.93 28.58
CA VAL A 447 -4.02 -13.33 28.23
C VAL A 447 -4.32 -14.65 28.95
N SER A 448 -4.67 -14.58 30.24
CA SER A 448 -4.89 -15.76 31.07
C SER A 448 -5.97 -15.51 32.13
N ASN A 449 -6.71 -16.57 32.49
CA ASN A 449 -7.60 -16.59 33.66
C ASN A 449 -6.91 -17.07 34.94
N GLU A 450 -5.68 -17.59 34.84
CA GLU A 450 -4.96 -18.15 35.99
C GLU A 450 -4.40 -17.00 36.83
N ASP A 451 -4.74 -16.98 38.14
CA ASP A 451 -4.33 -15.92 39.06
C ASP A 451 -2.80 -15.85 39.24
N ASN A 452 -2.12 -16.99 39.07
CA ASN A 452 -0.66 -17.09 39.15
C ASN A 452 0.08 -16.91 37.80
N ALA A 453 -0.64 -16.58 36.77
CA ALA A 453 -0.03 -16.34 35.43
C ALA A 453 0.91 -15.13 35.47
N GLN A 454 2.14 -15.31 35.03
CA GLN A 454 3.17 -14.28 34.95
C GLN A 454 3.75 -14.26 33.52
N LEU A 455 4.22 -13.11 33.09
CA LEU A 455 5.01 -13.01 31.86
C LEU A 455 6.48 -13.21 32.19
N VAL A 456 7.18 -14.02 31.41
CA VAL A 456 8.63 -14.18 31.46
C VAL A 456 9.22 -13.82 30.09
N TYR A 457 10.35 -13.14 30.09
CA TYR A 457 10.92 -12.66 28.82
C TYR A 457 12.44 -12.65 28.76
N THR A 458 12.96 -12.67 27.54
CA THR A 458 14.37 -12.43 27.21
C THR A 458 14.45 -11.39 26.07
N THR A 459 15.57 -10.67 25.97
CA THR A 459 15.80 -9.64 24.93
C THR A 459 16.96 -10.00 24.00
N ASP A 460 17.56 -11.16 24.18
CA ASP A 460 18.71 -11.69 23.42
C ASP A 460 18.34 -12.87 22.50
N GLY A 461 17.06 -13.19 22.40
CA GLY A 461 16.56 -14.29 21.59
C GLY A 461 16.67 -15.69 22.23
N THR A 462 17.20 -15.81 23.44
CA THR A 462 17.16 -17.07 24.18
C THR A 462 15.74 -17.43 24.60
N GLU A 463 15.44 -18.73 24.74
CA GLU A 463 14.11 -19.18 25.21
C GLU A 463 13.89 -18.76 26.67
N PRO A 464 12.77 -18.09 26.98
CA PRO A 464 12.45 -17.73 28.36
C PRO A 464 12.15 -18.97 29.19
N THR A 465 12.65 -18.95 30.42
CA THR A 465 12.46 -19.99 31.44
C THR A 465 11.75 -19.41 32.64
N ALA A 466 11.36 -20.26 33.61
CA ALA A 466 10.75 -19.81 34.89
C ALA A 466 11.65 -18.85 35.70
N SER A 467 12.96 -18.86 35.45
CA SER A 467 13.96 -17.96 36.05
C SER A 467 14.27 -16.71 35.27
N SER A 468 13.73 -16.57 34.05
CA SER A 468 13.92 -15.39 33.22
C SER A 468 13.31 -14.13 33.86
N LYS A 469 13.62 -12.95 33.32
CA LYS A 469 13.01 -11.68 33.73
C LYS A 469 11.48 -11.79 33.70
N LYS A 470 10.83 -11.23 34.70
CA LYS A 470 9.37 -11.24 34.83
C LYS A 470 8.79 -9.87 34.57
N ALA A 471 7.59 -9.85 33.99
CA ALA A 471 6.80 -8.65 33.81
C ALA A 471 5.36 -8.87 34.24
N LYS A 472 4.69 -7.81 34.70
CA LYS A 472 3.25 -7.81 35.00
C LYS A 472 2.48 -7.61 33.67
N SER A 473 1.26 -8.12 33.63
CA SER A 473 0.36 -7.81 32.50
C SER A 473 0.09 -6.31 32.41
N GLY A 474 0.28 -5.73 31.24
CA GLY A 474 0.16 -4.30 30.98
C GLY A 474 1.45 -3.49 31.17
N GLU A 475 2.55 -4.14 31.58
CA GLU A 475 3.84 -3.48 31.73
C GLU A 475 4.44 -3.12 30.37
N GLU A 476 4.99 -1.89 30.27
CA GLU A 476 5.71 -1.40 29.09
C GLU A 476 7.21 -1.66 29.24
N LEU A 477 7.78 -2.37 28.28
CA LEU A 477 9.20 -2.61 28.16
C LEU A 477 9.80 -1.67 27.12
N GLU A 478 10.77 -0.86 27.52
CA GLU A 478 11.55 -0.08 26.56
C GLU A 478 12.49 -1.00 25.80
N ILE A 479 12.42 -0.93 24.45
CA ILE A 479 13.26 -1.74 23.56
C ILE A 479 14.58 -1.00 23.33
N PRO A 480 15.74 -1.63 23.59
CA PRO A 480 17.04 -1.00 23.39
C PRO A 480 17.30 -0.59 21.93
N PHE A 481 18.11 0.46 21.75
CA PHE A 481 18.65 0.78 20.41
C PHE A 481 19.51 -0.36 19.88
N GLY A 482 19.49 -0.56 18.56
CA GLY A 482 20.14 -1.67 17.88
C GLY A 482 19.18 -2.83 17.62
N GLU A 483 19.73 -4.02 17.42
CA GLU A 483 18.96 -5.23 17.17
C GLU A 483 18.56 -5.89 18.48
N THR A 484 17.30 -6.24 18.61
CA THR A 484 16.73 -6.94 19.80
C THR A 484 15.82 -8.06 19.32
N THR A 485 16.04 -9.26 19.85
CA THR A 485 15.07 -10.36 19.73
C THR A 485 14.38 -10.57 21.07
N LEU A 486 13.17 -10.04 21.19
CA LEU A 486 12.33 -10.20 22.37
C LEU A 486 11.54 -11.51 22.27
N LYS A 487 11.69 -12.38 23.27
CA LYS A 487 10.82 -13.55 23.44
C LYS A 487 10.04 -13.41 24.74
N VAL A 488 8.73 -13.60 24.67
CA VAL A 488 7.84 -13.48 25.83
C VAL A 488 7.00 -14.73 25.91
N GLY A 489 7.02 -15.39 27.07
CA GLY A 489 6.22 -16.57 27.36
C GLY A 489 5.29 -16.35 28.55
N LEU A 490 4.24 -17.16 28.65
CA LEU A 490 3.35 -17.21 29.79
C LEU A 490 3.82 -18.30 30.76
N LEU A 491 4.13 -17.93 32.00
CA LEU A 491 4.54 -18.82 33.07
C LEU A 491 3.33 -19.12 33.95
N ILE A 492 2.92 -20.40 34.04
CA ILE A 492 1.86 -20.90 34.90
C ILE A 492 2.40 -22.17 35.57
N ASP A 493 2.29 -22.29 36.89
CA ASP A 493 2.73 -23.46 37.69
C ASP A 493 4.17 -23.93 37.37
N GLY A 494 5.08 -22.98 37.14
CA GLY A 494 6.47 -23.26 36.83
C GLY A 494 6.75 -23.64 35.36
N VAL A 495 5.72 -23.75 34.53
CA VAL A 495 5.83 -24.11 33.11
C VAL A 495 5.67 -22.86 32.25
N VAL A 496 6.63 -22.64 31.33
CA VAL A 496 6.56 -21.57 30.32
C VAL A 496 5.93 -22.13 29.06
N SER A 497 4.92 -21.43 28.54
CA SER A 497 4.20 -21.82 27.33
C SER A 497 3.87 -20.61 26.47
N GLY A 498 3.45 -20.85 25.21
CA GLY A 498 2.97 -19.81 24.29
C GLY A 498 4.00 -18.72 24.03
N VAL A 499 5.28 -19.10 23.83
CA VAL A 499 6.35 -18.14 23.58
C VAL A 499 6.12 -17.41 22.26
N LEU A 500 6.01 -16.10 22.36
CA LEU A 500 5.91 -15.17 21.23
C LEU A 500 7.27 -14.53 20.99
N THR A 501 7.70 -14.46 19.74
CA THR A 501 8.94 -13.80 19.34
C THR A 501 8.64 -12.51 18.59
N ARG A 502 9.37 -11.44 18.91
CA ARG A 502 9.42 -10.17 18.18
C ARG A 502 10.86 -9.78 17.92
N THR A 503 11.14 -9.31 16.73
CA THR A 503 12.48 -8.83 16.34
C THR A 503 12.40 -7.35 16.01
N TYR A 504 13.28 -6.57 16.60
CA TYR A 504 13.34 -5.12 16.41
C TYR A 504 14.73 -4.69 15.98
N LYS A 505 14.78 -3.71 15.10
CA LYS A 505 15.95 -2.90 14.83
C LYS A 505 15.59 -1.45 15.13
N ILE A 506 16.09 -0.93 16.25
CA ILE A 506 15.75 0.43 16.69
C ILE A 506 16.93 1.34 16.39
N GLU A 507 16.74 2.29 15.48
CA GLU A 507 17.75 3.27 15.16
C GLU A 507 17.66 4.47 16.11
N LYS A 508 18.82 4.89 16.61
CA LYS A 508 18.88 6.14 17.38
C LYS A 508 18.65 7.29 16.41
N PRO A 509 17.72 8.21 16.72
CA PRO A 509 17.52 9.37 15.87
C PRO A 509 18.84 10.09 15.63
N ALA A 510 19.16 10.39 14.37
CA ALA A 510 20.30 11.23 14.05
C ALA A 510 20.13 12.58 14.76
N ALA A 511 21.19 13.06 15.38
CA ALA A 511 21.20 14.40 15.96
C ALA A 511 20.84 15.39 14.84
N PHE A 512 19.88 16.26 15.10
CA PHE A 512 19.54 17.29 14.13
C PHE A 512 20.68 18.31 14.08
N GLU A 513 21.26 18.48 12.90
CA GLU A 513 22.25 19.52 12.65
C GLU A 513 21.49 20.77 12.12
N PRO A 514 21.51 21.89 12.89
CA PRO A 514 20.88 23.12 12.44
C PRO A 514 21.50 23.62 11.13
N TYR A 515 20.65 24.02 10.20
CA TYR A 515 21.07 24.54 8.90
C TYR A 515 20.34 25.84 8.56
N ASP A 516 20.89 26.58 7.60
CA ASP A 516 20.33 27.83 7.14
C ASP A 516 19.52 27.61 5.85
N ILE A 517 18.39 28.28 5.73
CA ILE A 517 17.60 28.38 4.50
C ILE A 517 17.53 29.83 4.07
N THR A 518 17.45 30.06 2.76
CA THR A 518 17.24 31.41 2.20
C THR A 518 15.87 31.49 1.53
N VAL A 519 15.09 32.46 1.95
CA VAL A 519 13.80 32.78 1.33
C VAL A 519 13.96 33.97 0.41
N TYR A 520 13.66 33.76 -0.85
CA TYR A 520 13.67 34.76 -1.91
C TYR A 520 12.25 35.20 -2.21
N ALA A 521 12.01 36.50 -2.26
CA ALA A 521 10.71 37.06 -2.63
C ALA A 521 10.84 38.06 -3.77
N ASN A 522 10.07 37.87 -4.83
CA ASN A 522 9.93 38.81 -5.93
C ASN A 522 8.58 39.49 -5.85
N ALA A 523 8.60 40.81 -5.97
CA ALA A 523 7.40 41.65 -5.85
C ALA A 523 7.23 42.63 -7.04
N ASP A 524 7.80 42.28 -8.19
CA ASP A 524 7.74 43.12 -9.41
C ASP A 524 6.30 43.35 -9.86
N LYS A 525 5.44 42.33 -9.75
CA LYS A 525 4.03 42.40 -10.15
C LYS A 525 3.19 43.40 -9.34
N VAL A 526 3.66 43.73 -8.13
CA VAL A 526 2.99 44.67 -7.20
C VAL A 526 3.77 45.95 -7.01
N GLY A 527 4.89 46.12 -7.74
CA GLY A 527 5.68 47.38 -7.76
C GLY A 527 6.52 47.61 -6.50
N TRP A 528 6.81 46.62 -5.67
CA TRP A 528 7.62 46.77 -4.46
C TRP A 528 9.12 46.60 -4.76
N THR A 529 9.68 47.49 -5.56
CA THR A 529 11.02 47.35 -6.17
C THR A 529 12.18 47.89 -5.31
N SER A 530 11.90 48.61 -4.20
CA SER A 530 12.90 49.22 -3.32
C SER A 530 13.11 48.48 -1.99
N GLY A 531 12.62 47.23 -1.91
CA GLY A 531 12.57 46.42 -0.69
C GLY A 531 11.25 46.57 0.07
N PHE A 532 10.91 45.53 0.80
CA PHE A 532 9.66 45.43 1.55
C PHE A 532 9.85 44.61 2.83
N ASN A 533 8.86 44.64 3.72
CA ASN A 533 8.98 44.02 5.04
C ASN A 533 8.76 42.51 4.96
N PHE A 534 9.63 41.77 5.65
CA PHE A 534 9.49 40.35 5.91
C PHE A 534 9.08 40.15 7.37
N TRP A 535 7.85 39.77 7.61
CA TRP A 535 7.39 39.29 8.90
C TRP A 535 7.48 37.79 8.90
N ALA A 536 8.33 37.20 9.74
CA ALA A 536 8.60 35.78 9.79
C ALA A 536 8.43 35.22 11.20
N TRP A 537 7.88 34.01 11.30
CA TRP A 537 7.71 33.30 12.56
C TRP A 537 7.79 31.78 12.38
N CYS A 538 7.95 31.07 13.51
CA CYS A 538 7.79 29.64 13.62
C CYS A 538 6.69 29.32 14.62
N ASP A 539 5.76 28.44 14.29
CA ASP A 539 4.64 28.09 15.17
C ASP A 539 5.04 27.06 16.24
N SER A 540 6.03 26.22 15.93
CA SER A 540 6.52 25.19 16.87
C SER A 540 8.05 25.03 16.80
N PRO A 541 8.79 25.58 17.77
CA PRO A 541 8.36 26.36 18.90
C PRO A 541 7.77 27.73 18.47
N ASN A 542 6.88 28.33 19.26
CA ASN A 542 6.36 29.67 18.96
C ASN A 542 7.49 30.70 19.08
N GLU A 543 8.01 31.15 17.94
CA GLU A 543 9.17 32.03 17.86
C GLU A 543 8.95 33.11 16.79
N ASN A 544 9.16 34.36 17.14
CA ASN A 544 9.25 35.44 16.18
C ASN A 544 10.67 35.50 15.61
N LEU A 545 10.78 35.41 14.30
CA LEU A 545 12.06 35.40 13.59
C LEU A 545 12.48 36.76 13.02
N THR A 546 11.70 37.78 13.27
CA THR A 546 11.96 39.14 12.84
C THR A 546 12.87 39.85 13.85
N ALA A 547 13.97 40.43 13.42
CA ALA A 547 14.95 41.03 14.32
C ALA A 547 14.37 42.18 15.12
N SER A 548 13.48 43.00 14.53
CA SER A 548 12.75 44.05 15.21
C SER A 548 11.76 43.56 16.27
N GLY A 549 11.34 42.29 16.20
CA GLY A 549 10.33 41.67 17.06
C GLY A 549 8.94 42.31 16.97
N LYS A 550 8.70 43.18 15.99
CA LYS A 550 7.46 43.96 15.86
C LYS A 550 6.94 43.94 14.43
N TRP A 551 5.62 43.94 14.32
CA TRP A 551 4.93 44.20 13.05
C TRP A 551 5.28 45.59 12.51
N PRO A 552 5.52 45.76 11.20
CA PRO A 552 5.31 44.82 10.09
C PRO A 552 6.52 43.94 9.72
N GLY A 553 7.47 43.80 10.59
CA GLY A 553 8.70 43.08 10.34
C GLY A 553 9.86 43.98 9.88
N ASP A 554 10.94 43.33 9.43
CA ASP A 554 12.14 44.03 9.02
C ASP A 554 12.10 44.33 7.52
N LYS A 555 12.45 45.56 7.13
CA LYS A 555 12.57 45.91 5.73
C LYS A 555 13.81 45.25 5.11
N VAL A 556 13.58 44.33 4.20
CA VAL A 556 14.62 43.66 3.44
C VAL A 556 14.90 44.45 2.16
N THR A 557 16.14 44.95 2.04
CA THR A 557 16.65 45.66 0.86
C THR A 557 17.71 44.83 0.10
N GLN A 558 18.27 43.82 0.77
CA GLN A 558 19.23 42.92 0.18
C GLN A 558 18.55 42.10 -0.94
N SER A 559 19.12 42.15 -2.14
CA SER A 559 18.54 41.53 -3.32
C SER A 559 19.60 40.95 -4.24
N LYS A 560 19.16 39.97 -5.06
CA LYS A 560 19.97 39.35 -6.08
C LYS A 560 19.15 39.30 -7.38
N GLU A 561 19.80 39.50 -8.50
CA GLU A 561 19.18 39.28 -9.82
C GLU A 561 19.35 37.83 -10.22
N ILE A 562 18.23 37.16 -10.53
CA ILE A 562 18.19 35.77 -10.99
C ILE A 562 17.20 35.71 -12.14
N GLU A 563 17.62 35.23 -13.30
CA GLU A 563 16.82 35.15 -14.53
C GLU A 563 16.13 36.48 -14.91
N GLY A 564 16.86 37.60 -14.79
CA GLY A 564 16.37 38.92 -15.14
C GLY A 564 15.30 39.51 -14.19
N LYS A 565 15.05 38.84 -13.04
CA LYS A 565 14.14 39.30 -12.00
C LYS A 565 14.92 39.65 -10.73
N LYS A 566 14.45 40.67 -10.01
CA LYS A 566 15.03 41.10 -8.76
C LYS A 566 14.39 40.35 -7.58
N TRP A 567 15.19 39.58 -6.86
CA TRP A 567 14.76 38.80 -5.72
C TRP A 567 15.31 39.40 -4.45
N PHE A 568 14.44 39.84 -3.55
CA PHE A 568 14.80 40.23 -2.18
C PHE A 568 14.89 38.96 -1.34
N TYR A 569 15.89 38.84 -0.46
CA TYR A 569 16.10 37.62 0.29
C TYR A 569 16.57 37.83 1.72
N HIS A 570 16.23 36.87 2.57
CA HIS A 570 16.74 36.79 3.93
C HIS A 570 16.97 35.32 4.30
N THR A 571 17.97 35.09 5.19
CA THR A 571 18.37 33.73 5.60
C THR A 571 17.86 33.45 7.00
N TYR A 572 17.28 32.27 7.20
CA TYR A 572 16.71 31.81 8.46
C TYR A 572 17.34 30.51 8.88
N LYS A 573 17.53 30.30 10.20
CA LYS A 573 18.12 29.09 10.75
C LYS A 573 17.05 28.10 11.15
N ILE A 574 17.07 26.93 10.57
CA ILE A 574 16.24 25.79 10.96
C ILE A 574 16.92 25.09 12.14
N LYS A 575 16.23 25.02 13.27
CA LYS A 575 16.80 24.59 14.56
C LYS A 575 16.41 23.18 14.98
N SER A 576 15.38 22.58 14.35
CA SER A 576 14.89 21.22 14.61
C SER A 576 14.15 20.65 13.41
N LYS A 577 13.88 19.35 13.40
CA LYS A 577 13.08 18.67 12.34
C LYS A 577 11.67 19.26 12.17
N SER A 578 11.06 19.74 13.26
CA SER A 578 9.72 20.35 13.24
C SER A 578 9.73 21.88 13.03
N TYR A 579 10.92 22.46 12.84
CA TYR A 579 11.04 23.91 12.70
C TYR A 579 10.65 24.34 11.28
N MET A 580 9.50 25.01 11.18
CA MET A 580 8.95 25.51 9.91
C MET A 580 8.78 27.03 10.00
N VAL A 581 9.21 27.72 8.96
CA VAL A 581 9.12 29.19 8.91
C VAL A 581 7.90 29.60 8.10
N SER A 582 7.18 30.57 8.64
CA SER A 582 5.99 31.18 8.03
C SER A 582 6.22 32.65 7.78
N PHE A 583 5.57 33.24 6.77
CA PHE A 583 5.83 34.62 6.31
C PHE A 583 4.56 35.39 5.99
N VAL A 584 4.63 36.69 6.22
CA VAL A 584 3.83 37.74 5.57
C VAL A 584 4.76 38.80 5.00
N PHE A 585 4.56 39.19 3.76
CA PHE A 585 5.26 40.31 3.15
C PHE A 585 4.37 41.53 3.11
N SER A 586 4.96 42.73 3.36
CA SER A 586 4.20 43.99 3.36
C SER A 586 5.07 45.19 3.03
N THR A 587 4.44 46.34 2.80
CA THR A 587 5.15 47.61 2.63
C THR A 587 4.74 48.62 3.70
N GLY A 588 5.53 49.73 3.81
CA GLY A 588 5.23 50.82 4.72
C GLY A 588 5.05 50.36 6.17
N THR A 589 3.93 50.70 6.76
CA THR A 589 3.56 50.33 8.13
C THR A 589 2.82 48.98 8.24
N GLY A 590 2.87 48.15 7.19
CA GLY A 590 2.26 46.82 7.17
C GLY A 590 1.07 46.70 6.23
N SER A 591 0.82 47.72 5.39
CA SER A 591 -0.23 47.70 4.36
C SER A 591 0.25 48.44 3.12
N PRO A 592 0.00 47.90 1.90
CA PRO A 592 -0.60 46.62 1.62
C PRO A 592 0.27 45.42 2.03
N GLN A 593 -0.35 44.26 2.21
CA GLN A 593 0.30 43.02 2.64
C GLN A 593 -0.14 41.80 1.81
N THR A 594 0.60 40.70 1.95
CA THR A 594 0.24 39.39 1.37
C THR A 594 -0.64 38.55 2.31
N VAL A 595 -1.21 37.48 1.78
CA VAL A 595 -1.66 36.35 2.59
C VAL A 595 -0.47 35.71 3.32
N ASP A 596 -0.75 34.92 4.35
CA ASP A 596 0.27 34.15 5.06
C ASP A 596 0.78 33.01 4.14
N PHE A 597 2.09 32.78 4.18
CA PHE A 597 2.71 31.62 3.52
C PHE A 597 3.50 30.84 4.56
N ALA A 598 3.21 29.54 4.70
CA ALA A 598 3.66 28.77 5.85
C ALA A 598 4.44 27.49 5.46
N ASN A 599 5.06 26.86 6.46
CA ASN A 599 5.70 25.55 6.39
C ASN A 599 6.95 25.48 5.50
N ILE A 600 7.80 26.50 5.57
CA ILE A 600 9.06 26.55 4.83
C ILE A 600 10.20 26.02 5.70
N ASN A 601 10.96 25.04 5.19
CA ASN A 601 12.18 24.51 5.80
C ASN A 601 13.33 24.27 4.82
N LYS A 602 13.24 24.84 3.62
CA LYS A 602 14.25 24.77 2.54
C LYS A 602 14.35 26.09 1.81
N ASP A 603 15.39 26.25 0.99
CA ASP A 603 15.49 27.40 0.10
C ASP A 603 14.24 27.51 -0.77
N THR A 604 13.62 28.68 -0.77
CA THR A 604 12.29 28.86 -1.38
C THR A 604 12.20 30.19 -2.13
N TYR A 605 11.58 30.16 -3.31
CA TYR A 605 11.34 31.33 -4.15
C TYR A 605 9.86 31.63 -4.24
N LEU A 606 9.46 32.83 -3.78
CA LEU A 606 8.07 33.26 -3.67
C LEU A 606 7.80 34.48 -4.54
N GLU A 607 6.89 34.38 -5.49
CA GLU A 607 6.39 35.52 -6.26
C GLU A 607 5.11 36.09 -5.65
N ILE A 608 5.12 37.39 -5.30
CA ILE A 608 3.92 38.10 -4.90
C ILE A 608 3.11 38.44 -6.14
N GLN A 609 1.87 37.95 -6.18
CA GLN A 609 0.98 38.13 -7.33
C GLN A 609 0.17 39.41 -7.21
N ASN A 610 -0.25 40.03 -8.33
CA ASN A 610 -1.19 41.15 -8.33
C ASN A 610 -2.64 40.71 -8.01
N GLU A 611 -2.91 39.41 -8.07
CA GLU A 611 -4.18 38.81 -7.65
C GLU A 611 -4.31 38.86 -6.12
N LYS A 612 -5.52 39.12 -5.62
CA LYS A 612 -5.80 39.28 -4.20
C LYS A 612 -6.79 38.21 -3.72
N ASP A 613 -6.65 37.91 -2.43
CA ASP A 613 -7.66 37.24 -1.61
C ASP A 613 -8.12 38.26 -0.54
N GLY A 614 -9.34 38.77 -0.70
CA GLY A 614 -9.79 39.93 0.04
C GLY A 614 -8.92 41.17 -0.22
N ALA A 615 -8.33 41.76 0.82
CA ALA A 615 -7.43 42.89 0.73
C ALA A 615 -5.94 42.50 0.57
N LYS A 616 -5.59 41.22 0.64
CA LYS A 616 -4.23 40.70 0.69
C LYS A 616 -3.79 40.15 -0.67
N TYR A 617 -2.53 40.37 -1.04
CA TYR A 617 -1.95 39.80 -2.27
C TYR A 617 -1.67 38.30 -2.11
N LYS A 618 -1.93 37.51 -3.16
CA LYS A 618 -1.58 36.10 -3.19
C LYS A 618 -0.07 35.90 -3.36
N ILE A 619 0.44 34.78 -2.89
CA ILE A 619 1.83 34.33 -3.06
C ILE A 619 1.82 33.06 -3.91
N LYS A 620 2.74 32.96 -4.88
CA LYS A 620 3.01 31.75 -5.64
C LYS A 620 4.41 31.24 -5.31
N ASP A 621 4.51 29.98 -4.90
CA ASP A 621 5.80 29.27 -4.82
C ASP A 621 6.23 28.89 -6.24
N VAL A 622 7.40 29.37 -6.64
CA VAL A 622 8.02 29.10 -7.94
C VAL A 622 9.37 28.41 -7.80
N THR A 623 9.64 27.83 -6.63
CA THR A 623 10.92 27.15 -6.31
C THR A 623 11.26 26.07 -7.32
N ALA A 624 10.27 25.32 -7.79
CA ALA A 624 10.47 24.25 -8.78
C ALA A 624 10.90 24.75 -10.16
N ASP A 625 10.56 26.00 -10.47
CA ASP A 625 10.85 26.64 -11.78
C ASP A 625 12.21 27.36 -11.79
N MET A 626 12.88 27.45 -10.63
CA MET A 626 14.12 28.20 -10.48
C MET A 626 15.35 27.31 -10.65
N PRO A 627 16.47 27.83 -11.19
CA PRO A 627 17.72 27.09 -11.27
C PRO A 627 18.12 26.61 -9.86
N SER A 628 18.48 25.34 -9.73
CA SER A 628 18.96 24.84 -8.44
C SER A 628 20.21 25.60 -8.02
N THR A 629 20.16 26.30 -6.91
CA THR A 629 21.30 27.09 -6.37
C THR A 629 22.43 26.20 -5.82
N GLY A 630 22.46 24.93 -6.15
CA GLY A 630 23.63 24.05 -6.02
C GLY A 630 24.06 23.69 -4.61
N ILE A 631 23.28 24.03 -3.56
CA ILE A 631 23.54 23.56 -2.19
C ILE A 631 22.19 23.17 -1.58
N SER A 632 21.57 22.11 -2.11
CA SER A 632 20.68 21.30 -1.29
C SER A 632 21.58 20.57 -0.29
N HIS A 633 21.37 20.78 1.00
CA HIS A 633 22.00 19.90 1.99
C HIS A 633 21.58 18.48 1.63
N PRO A 634 22.53 17.54 1.47
CA PRO A 634 22.16 16.18 1.21
C PRO A 634 21.27 15.71 2.36
N ILE A 635 20.07 15.21 2.04
CA ILE A 635 19.40 14.25 2.92
C ILE A 635 20.45 13.16 3.08
N ILE A 636 21.02 13.04 4.27
CA ILE A 636 21.97 11.96 4.57
C ILE A 636 21.09 10.70 4.61
N ASP A 637 20.99 10.06 3.46
CA ASP A 637 20.58 8.67 3.41
C ASP A 637 21.73 7.89 4.09
N ASN A 638 21.48 7.36 5.28
CA ASN A 638 22.45 6.60 6.05
C ASN A 638 22.95 5.36 5.28
N ASN A 639 22.27 4.93 4.21
CA ASN A 639 22.75 3.91 3.27
C ASN A 639 23.88 4.40 2.35
N ALA A 640 24.09 5.72 2.20
CA ALA A 640 25.15 6.25 1.33
C ALA A 640 26.55 6.14 1.93
N GLN A 641 26.72 5.89 3.24
CA GLN A 641 28.03 5.71 3.86
C GLN A 641 28.73 4.43 3.42
N ASN A 642 28.03 3.44 2.90
CA ASN A 642 28.58 2.18 2.43
C ASN A 642 28.54 2.01 0.90
N ASP A 643 28.03 2.98 0.14
CA ASP A 643 28.06 2.93 -1.31
C ASP A 643 29.49 3.25 -1.81
N PRO A 644 30.20 2.28 -2.41
CA PRO A 644 31.56 2.49 -2.92
C PRO A 644 31.60 3.33 -4.21
N SER A 645 30.45 3.82 -4.66
CA SER A 645 30.35 4.58 -5.89
C SER A 645 30.84 6.02 -5.75
N TRP A 646 31.28 6.60 -6.86
CA TRP A 646 31.65 8.00 -6.97
C TRP A 646 30.50 8.78 -7.59
N TYR A 647 30.30 10.02 -7.13
CA TYR A 647 29.27 10.92 -7.65
C TYR A 647 29.85 12.30 -7.93
N THR A 648 29.35 12.95 -8.97
CA THR A 648 29.60 14.40 -9.16
C THR A 648 28.89 15.21 -8.09
N LEU A 649 29.24 16.48 -7.93
CA LEU A 649 28.50 17.40 -7.03
C LEU A 649 27.03 17.58 -7.44
N SER A 650 26.68 17.33 -8.68
CA SER A 650 25.30 17.35 -9.18
C SER A 650 24.54 16.03 -8.95
N GLY A 651 25.15 15.06 -8.22
CA GLY A 651 24.51 13.79 -7.87
C GLY A 651 24.59 12.70 -8.97
N MET A 652 25.25 12.94 -10.08
CA MET A 652 25.40 11.93 -11.14
C MET A 652 26.37 10.84 -10.73
N LYS A 653 25.91 9.58 -10.72
CA LYS A 653 26.72 8.40 -10.38
C LYS A 653 27.77 8.14 -11.46
N MET A 654 29.00 7.89 -11.05
CA MET A 654 30.13 7.58 -11.94
C MET A 654 30.45 6.09 -11.87
N THR A 655 30.74 5.51 -13.02
CA THR A 655 31.07 4.07 -13.14
C THR A 655 32.48 3.71 -12.63
N LYS A 656 33.35 4.71 -12.45
CA LYS A 656 34.76 4.55 -11.99
C LYS A 656 35.17 5.76 -11.15
N LYS A 657 36.28 5.61 -10.39
CA LYS A 657 36.94 6.74 -9.72
C LYS A 657 37.27 7.83 -10.75
N PRO A 658 36.91 9.11 -10.46
CA PRO A 658 37.21 10.22 -11.37
C PRO A 658 38.73 10.35 -11.59
N SER A 659 39.10 10.55 -12.85
CA SER A 659 40.48 10.87 -13.22
C SER A 659 40.70 12.38 -13.47
N GLN A 660 39.63 13.15 -13.58
CA GLN A 660 39.70 14.59 -13.78
C GLN A 660 39.78 15.30 -12.42
N ALA A 661 40.64 16.31 -12.32
CA ALA A 661 40.75 17.13 -11.10
C ALA A 661 39.37 17.80 -10.81
N GLY A 662 38.91 17.70 -9.56
CA GLY A 662 37.63 18.21 -9.16
C GLY A 662 37.19 17.75 -7.78
N ILE A 663 35.99 18.18 -7.36
CA ILE A 663 35.37 17.77 -6.11
C ILE A 663 34.29 16.75 -6.45
N TYR A 664 34.30 15.61 -5.77
CA TYR A 664 33.37 14.51 -5.95
C TYR A 664 32.85 14.01 -4.61
N ILE A 665 31.82 13.19 -4.61
CA ILE A 665 31.30 12.52 -3.43
C ILE A 665 31.62 11.03 -3.53
N HIS A 666 32.23 10.46 -2.50
CA HIS A 666 32.50 9.04 -2.37
C HIS A 666 32.26 8.59 -0.93
N GLN A 667 31.47 7.54 -0.76
CA GLN A 667 31.05 7.06 0.58
C GLN A 667 30.45 8.21 1.44
N GLY A 668 29.57 9.01 0.85
CA GLY A 668 28.93 10.14 1.54
C GLY A 668 29.84 11.33 1.90
N LYS A 669 31.14 11.28 1.53
CA LYS A 669 32.12 12.33 1.86
C LYS A 669 32.63 13.05 0.62
N LYS A 670 32.87 14.35 0.72
CA LYS A 670 33.56 15.13 -0.32
C LYS A 670 35.01 14.66 -0.46
N GLN A 671 35.40 14.34 -1.69
CA GLN A 671 36.76 13.92 -2.07
C GLN A 671 37.29 14.89 -3.14
N VAL A 672 38.51 15.39 -2.93
CA VAL A 672 39.21 16.22 -3.91
C VAL A 672 40.15 15.33 -4.71
N ILE A 673 39.91 15.22 -6.01
CA ILE A 673 40.83 14.62 -6.97
C ILE A 673 41.69 15.75 -7.53
N ARG A 674 43.01 15.61 -7.36
CA ARG A 674 44.02 16.59 -7.85
C ARG A 674 44.67 16.12 -9.15
#